data_149fe7797269ff5cd9f0276d9d13dcd8
#
_entry.id   149fe7797269ff5cd9f0276d9d13dcd8
#
_cell.length_a   1.000
_cell.length_b   1.000
_cell.length_c   1.000
_cell.angle_alpha   90.00
_cell.angle_beta   90.00
_cell.angle_gamma   90.00
#
_symmetry.space_group_name_H-M   'P 1'
#
loop_
_entity.id
_entity.type
_entity.pdbx_description
1 polymer ?
#
loop_
_entity_poly.entity_id
_entity_poly.type
_entity_poly.pdbx_seq_one_letter_code
_entity_poly.pdbx_strand_id
1 'polypeptide(L)'
;MSDKETQILNKLYFISGCMFVFSLLIVVKLINIQFVQGDIYRSLAEKRAIKNVIIPANRGNIYSAKGNLLATSVQRYEIRIDLVTPSNKNFEMFVKELCDSVSVFNHRSSAQVLESSTNLERNLRRARENKNRYFLLAKNLSYGDYLRFRNFPLLNLGAYKGGLIVEQSTKRDYPLGAIAQRSIGYEREDDQGYVTRVGIDGAFGQKYLRGIDGKRLKQSIGKGQWKPIEDFNQIEPKDGYDLYTTIDVNIQDIAHHSLLEQLQIYNADHGSVIVMETETGEIKAISNLGRNSKGNYYERLNYAIGESHEPGSTFKLMALAVALDDNKIDTTTIVDTNGGTLSYYGKKVRDSKKGGYGKITVAEAFEVSSNTGVVSAIYESYKESPSKFVDGLYRMNLQDSLNLPILGEGKSIIPDPRINNGRWSGIALQWMAYGYGVSFTPLQTLTFYNAIANNGKMVRPRFLKEIKSINKTVKLFETEVINPQICKPETIKKLQVLLKNVIEKSHGTGHRLFNDEFSMAGKTGTCQKDYSEKDKLNYISTFSGYFPADSPKYSCIVIIHEPDKNLGYYGADVSGPVFKKIAQKIYTDLPTVEFVDSLDRSSKEVENQHEKFYQASMKHENVMPNLIGMPAMDAIVVLENMNFDVKLIGNGNVVNQSIKTGNKLKLKSTVILELL
;
A
#
# COMPACT_ATOMS: atom_id res chain seq x y z
N MET A 1 47.46 78.05 -51.57
CA MET A 1 47.36 76.97 -50.54
C MET A 1 48.73 76.26 -50.50
N SER A 2 49.31 76.15 -49.33
CA SER A 2 50.59 75.48 -49.20
C SER A 2 50.45 73.96 -49.50
N ASP A 3 51.50 73.28 -50.05
CA ASP A 3 51.48 71.82 -50.34
C ASP A 3 51.02 70.99 -49.15
N LYS A 4 51.25 71.41 -47.94
CA LYS A 4 50.79 70.80 -46.72
C LYS A 4 49.28 70.82 -46.49
N GLU A 5 48.64 71.98 -46.85
CA GLU A 5 47.18 72.10 -46.73
C GLU A 5 46.46 71.21 -47.73
N THR A 6 46.98 71.08 -48.95
CA THR A 6 46.45 70.22 -50.01
C THR A 6 46.57 68.73 -49.61
N GLN A 7 47.68 68.35 -48.99
CA GLN A 7 47.87 66.96 -48.49
C GLN A 7 46.89 66.66 -47.31
N ILE A 8 46.65 67.64 -46.43
CA ILE A 8 45.69 67.45 -45.31
C ILE A 8 44.28 67.31 -45.86
N LEU A 9 43.90 68.20 -46.83
CA LEU A 9 42.59 68.15 -47.45
C LEU A 9 42.34 66.82 -48.19
N ASN A 10 43.32 66.29 -48.91
CA ASN A 10 43.21 65.03 -49.59
C ASN A 10 43.05 63.87 -48.62
N LYS A 11 43.75 63.87 -47.49
CA LYS A 11 43.57 62.88 -46.43
C LYS A 11 42.18 62.96 -45.80
N LEU A 12 41.69 64.18 -45.62
CA LEU A 12 40.36 64.44 -45.07
C LEU A 12 39.23 63.91 -45.98
N TYR A 13 39.35 64.21 -47.31
CA TYR A 13 38.44 63.62 -48.30
C TYR A 13 38.52 62.09 -48.39
N PHE A 14 39.70 61.56 -48.29
CA PHE A 14 39.84 60.08 -48.26
C PHE A 14 39.17 59.48 -47.04
N ILE A 15 39.37 60.04 -45.84
CA ILE A 15 38.71 59.58 -44.62
C ILE A 15 37.18 59.75 -44.73
N SER A 16 36.72 60.91 -45.22
CA SER A 16 35.27 61.09 -45.43
C SER A 16 34.70 60.12 -46.44
N GLY A 17 35.43 59.82 -47.51
CA GLY A 17 35.03 58.83 -48.48
C GLY A 17 34.91 57.41 -47.85
N CYS A 18 35.89 57.03 -47.05
CA CYS A 18 35.86 55.77 -46.30
C CYS A 18 34.66 55.70 -45.32
N MET A 19 34.40 56.82 -44.60
CA MET A 19 33.22 56.85 -43.70
C MET A 19 31.90 56.80 -44.47
N PHE A 20 31.81 57.45 -45.64
CA PHE A 20 30.63 57.36 -46.49
C PHE A 20 30.39 55.93 -47.00
N VAL A 21 31.43 55.25 -47.50
CA VAL A 21 31.34 53.83 -47.92
C VAL A 21 30.95 52.90 -46.75
N PHE A 22 31.52 53.14 -45.59
CA PHE A 22 31.18 52.42 -44.40
C PHE A 22 29.70 52.58 -43.98
N SER A 23 29.21 53.84 -44.02
CA SER A 23 27.80 54.13 -43.75
C SER A 23 26.88 53.47 -44.79
N LEU A 24 27.25 53.48 -46.05
CA LEU A 24 26.51 52.84 -47.11
C LEU A 24 26.44 51.31 -46.90
N LEU A 25 27.55 50.65 -46.49
CA LEU A 25 27.59 49.22 -46.14
C LEU A 25 26.67 48.92 -44.97
N ILE A 26 26.59 49.79 -43.95
CA ILE A 26 25.65 49.65 -42.84
C ILE A 26 24.19 49.67 -43.34
N VAL A 27 23.86 50.67 -44.19
CA VAL A 27 22.50 50.79 -44.74
C VAL A 27 22.14 49.58 -45.58
N VAL A 28 23.03 49.12 -46.47
CA VAL A 28 22.81 47.85 -47.23
C VAL A 28 22.61 46.64 -46.33
N LYS A 29 23.41 46.55 -45.28
CA LYS A 29 23.26 45.47 -44.29
C LYS A 29 21.93 45.56 -43.55
N LEU A 30 21.48 46.75 -43.15
CA LEU A 30 20.18 46.94 -42.51
C LEU A 30 19.02 46.57 -43.43
N ILE A 31 19.09 47.00 -44.72
CA ILE A 31 18.09 46.61 -45.73
C ILE A 31 18.05 45.11 -45.90
N ASN A 32 19.21 44.44 -45.98
CA ASN A 32 19.29 42.99 -46.06
C ASN A 32 18.66 42.32 -44.84
N ILE A 33 18.98 42.76 -43.64
CA ILE A 33 18.40 42.23 -42.40
C ILE A 33 16.89 42.45 -42.37
N GLN A 34 16.39 43.62 -42.78
CA GLN A 34 14.98 43.99 -42.68
C GLN A 34 14.10 43.36 -43.76
N PHE A 35 14.57 43.29 -45.02
CA PHE A 35 13.76 42.84 -46.16
C PHE A 35 14.10 41.43 -46.63
N VAL A 36 15.35 40.99 -46.55
CA VAL A 36 15.75 39.65 -47.02
C VAL A 36 15.71 38.63 -45.87
N GLN A 37 16.20 38.98 -44.68
CA GLN A 37 16.26 38.13 -43.54
C GLN A 37 15.14 38.40 -42.52
N GLY A 38 14.27 39.37 -42.76
CA GLY A 38 13.26 39.83 -41.83
C GLY A 38 12.29 38.75 -41.39
N ASP A 39 11.85 37.89 -42.31
CA ASP A 39 10.91 36.81 -42.03
C ASP A 39 11.55 35.70 -41.17
N ILE A 40 12.86 35.47 -41.39
CA ILE A 40 13.63 34.53 -40.57
C ILE A 40 13.73 35.05 -39.14
N TYR A 41 14.09 36.31 -38.97
CA TYR A 41 14.21 36.90 -37.64
C TYR A 41 12.86 37.08 -36.94
N ARG A 42 11.79 37.39 -37.67
CA ARG A 42 10.42 37.44 -37.14
C ARG A 42 9.97 36.07 -36.66
N SER A 43 10.15 35.00 -37.45
CA SER A 43 9.80 33.65 -37.07
C SER A 43 10.64 33.15 -35.86
N LEU A 44 11.92 33.50 -35.79
CA LEU A 44 12.76 33.21 -34.63
C LEU A 44 12.32 33.99 -33.37
N ALA A 45 11.90 35.23 -33.53
CA ALA A 45 11.37 36.05 -32.44
C ALA A 45 10.03 35.48 -31.93
N GLU A 46 9.14 35.10 -32.84
CA GLU A 46 7.88 34.43 -32.47
C GLU A 46 8.11 33.12 -31.75
N LYS A 47 9.00 32.24 -32.24
CA LYS A 47 9.39 31.00 -31.56
C LYS A 47 10.00 31.23 -30.18
N ARG A 48 10.72 32.32 -29.96
CA ARG A 48 11.28 32.74 -28.66
C ARG A 48 10.28 33.45 -27.76
N ALA A 49 9.30 34.16 -28.39
CA ALA A 49 8.28 34.87 -27.66
C ALA A 49 7.13 34.01 -27.17
N ILE A 50 6.90 32.86 -27.79
CA ILE A 50 5.80 31.96 -27.46
C ILE A 50 6.39 30.61 -27.00
N LYS A 51 5.94 30.12 -25.86
CA LYS A 51 6.32 28.79 -25.30
C LYS A 51 5.09 27.98 -24.97
N ASN A 52 5.08 26.73 -25.43
CA ASN A 52 4.17 25.76 -24.95
C ASN A 52 4.57 25.33 -23.53
N VAL A 53 3.66 25.51 -22.59
CA VAL A 53 3.83 25.02 -21.21
C VAL A 53 2.87 23.89 -20.98
N ILE A 54 3.39 22.77 -20.56
CA ILE A 54 2.59 21.63 -20.13
C ILE A 54 1.99 21.96 -18.77
N ILE A 55 0.69 21.76 -18.61
CA ILE A 55 0.00 21.83 -17.33
C ILE A 55 -0.20 20.37 -16.89
N PRO A 56 0.56 19.90 -15.88
CA PRO A 56 0.45 18.52 -15.46
C PRO A 56 -0.94 18.24 -14.89
N ALA A 57 -1.53 17.11 -15.30
CA ALA A 57 -2.74 16.60 -14.71
C ALA A 57 -2.46 16.05 -13.30
N ASN A 58 -3.44 16.10 -12.43
CA ASN A 58 -3.35 15.46 -11.13
C ASN A 58 -3.54 13.94 -11.29
N ARG A 59 -2.67 13.18 -10.61
CA ARG A 59 -2.82 11.73 -10.54
C ARG A 59 -3.96 11.40 -9.58
N GLY A 60 -4.90 10.52 -9.98
CA GLY A 60 -6.05 10.12 -9.18
C GLY A 60 -5.67 9.47 -7.84
N ASN A 61 -6.58 9.46 -6.92
CA ASN A 61 -6.42 8.92 -5.58
C ASN A 61 -6.69 7.40 -5.53
N ILE A 62 -6.20 6.75 -4.48
CA ILE A 62 -6.52 5.36 -4.17
C ILE A 62 -7.22 5.33 -2.83
N TYR A 63 -8.41 4.75 -2.81
CA TYR A 63 -9.28 4.63 -1.63
C TYR A 63 -9.43 3.18 -1.19
N SER A 64 -9.68 2.98 0.09
CA SER A 64 -10.11 1.70 0.66
C SER A 64 -11.53 1.35 0.23
N ALA A 65 -11.99 0.14 0.59
CA ALA A 65 -13.36 -0.31 0.34
C ALA A 65 -14.45 0.60 0.94
N LYS A 66 -14.12 1.29 2.05
CA LYS A 66 -15.00 2.21 2.78
C LYS A 66 -14.72 3.69 2.48
N GLY A 67 -13.86 4.01 1.50
CA GLY A 67 -13.56 5.38 1.08
C GLY A 67 -12.47 6.09 1.89
N ASN A 68 -11.73 5.41 2.76
CA ASN A 68 -10.55 5.98 3.40
C ASN A 68 -9.43 6.18 2.37
N LEU A 69 -8.73 7.30 2.45
CA LEU A 69 -7.66 7.65 1.52
C LEU A 69 -6.40 6.80 1.81
N LEU A 70 -6.01 5.94 0.87
CA LEU A 70 -4.82 5.09 0.97
C LEU A 70 -3.59 5.71 0.30
N ALA A 71 -3.77 6.36 -0.85
CA ALA A 71 -2.72 7.09 -1.53
C ALA A 71 -3.28 8.30 -2.27
N THR A 72 -2.60 9.43 -2.16
CA THR A 72 -2.96 10.68 -2.83
C THR A 72 -1.74 11.35 -3.41
N SER A 73 -1.95 12.32 -4.29
CA SER A 73 -0.89 13.13 -4.87
C SER A 73 -0.90 14.50 -4.24
N VAL A 74 0.17 14.83 -3.54
CA VAL A 74 0.34 16.12 -2.88
C VAL A 74 1.39 16.96 -3.58
N GLN A 75 1.14 18.26 -3.67
CA GLN A 75 2.11 19.20 -4.22
C GLN A 75 3.26 19.37 -3.23
N ARG A 76 4.47 19.32 -3.76
CA ARG A 76 5.72 19.54 -3.04
C ARG A 76 6.53 20.60 -3.75
N TYR A 77 7.34 21.32 -3.01
CA TYR A 77 8.12 22.42 -3.50
C TYR A 77 9.60 22.14 -3.30
N GLU A 78 10.39 22.48 -4.33
CA GLU A 78 11.85 22.52 -4.24
C GLU A 78 12.28 23.98 -4.34
N ILE A 79 13.15 24.38 -3.44
CA ILE A 79 13.74 25.71 -3.41
C ILE A 79 15.17 25.62 -3.89
N ARG A 80 15.44 26.34 -4.96
CA ARG A 80 16.76 26.52 -5.51
C ARG A 80 17.12 28.01 -5.54
N ILE A 81 18.40 28.29 -5.62
CA ILE A 81 18.89 29.64 -5.68
C ILE A 81 19.84 29.84 -6.86
N ASP A 82 19.61 30.89 -7.66
CA ASP A 82 20.57 31.41 -8.62
C ASP A 82 21.57 32.32 -7.88
N LEU A 83 22.77 31.80 -7.66
CA LEU A 83 23.80 32.52 -6.89
C LEU A 83 24.48 33.64 -7.69
N VAL A 84 24.23 33.79 -8.99
CA VAL A 84 24.75 34.89 -9.84
C VAL A 84 23.86 36.11 -9.78
N THR A 85 22.56 35.92 -9.58
CA THR A 85 21.55 37.01 -9.59
C THR A 85 21.71 38.02 -8.43
N PRO A 86 21.94 37.60 -7.17
CA PRO A 86 22.09 38.56 -6.08
C PRO A 86 23.37 39.42 -6.26
N SER A 87 23.24 40.74 -6.02
CA SER A 87 24.41 41.61 -5.95
C SER A 87 25.38 41.15 -4.85
N ASN A 88 26.68 41.50 -4.99
CA ASN A 88 27.66 41.18 -3.94
C ASN A 88 27.23 41.72 -2.58
N LYS A 89 26.71 42.96 -2.55
CA LYS A 89 26.22 43.59 -1.31
C LYS A 89 25.08 42.74 -0.66
N ASN A 90 24.09 42.39 -1.43
CA ASN A 90 22.94 41.61 -0.88
C ASN A 90 23.38 40.20 -0.46
N PHE A 91 24.24 39.58 -1.24
CA PHE A 91 24.72 38.23 -0.89
C PHE A 91 25.50 38.22 0.43
N GLU A 92 26.51 39.10 0.56
CA GLU A 92 27.32 39.15 1.78
C GLU A 92 26.50 39.59 3.01
N MET A 93 25.50 40.44 2.85
CA MET A 93 24.62 40.90 3.91
C MET A 93 23.74 39.75 4.48
N PHE A 94 23.21 38.88 3.60
CA PHE A 94 22.15 37.93 4.00
C PHE A 94 22.55 36.46 3.98
N VAL A 95 23.71 36.08 3.41
CA VAL A 95 24.08 34.66 3.25
C VAL A 95 24.15 33.94 4.57
N LYS A 96 24.73 34.52 5.61
CA LYS A 96 24.84 33.92 6.92
C LYS A 96 23.48 33.71 7.59
N GLU A 97 22.64 34.75 7.59
CA GLU A 97 21.30 34.70 8.16
C GLU A 97 20.39 33.73 7.41
N LEU A 98 20.57 33.59 6.08
CA LEU A 98 19.90 32.56 5.28
C LEU A 98 20.29 31.16 5.77
N CYS A 99 21.60 30.90 5.91
CA CYS A 99 22.09 29.59 6.34
C CYS A 99 21.62 29.22 7.75
N ASP A 100 21.61 30.19 8.67
CA ASP A 100 21.10 30.01 10.02
C ASP A 100 19.59 29.70 10.00
N SER A 101 18.80 30.41 9.21
CA SER A 101 17.36 30.18 9.05
C SER A 101 17.06 28.78 8.50
N VAL A 102 17.80 28.36 7.47
CA VAL A 102 17.67 27.04 6.85
C VAL A 102 18.07 25.94 7.86
N SER A 103 19.13 26.14 8.63
CA SER A 103 19.59 25.19 9.63
C SER A 103 18.59 25.01 10.78
N VAL A 104 18.02 26.10 11.31
CA VAL A 104 16.97 26.07 12.34
C VAL A 104 15.72 25.34 11.83
N PHE A 105 15.36 25.56 10.57
CA PHE A 105 14.23 24.85 9.95
C PHE A 105 14.47 23.34 9.91
N ASN A 106 15.70 22.90 9.64
CA ASN A 106 16.11 21.50 9.53
C ASN A 106 15.81 20.69 10.82
N HIS A 107 15.94 21.29 11.99
CA HIS A 107 15.67 20.64 13.27
C HIS A 107 14.16 20.48 13.58
N ARG A 108 13.27 21.13 12.85
CA ARG A 108 11.82 21.17 13.14
C ARG A 108 10.92 20.52 12.08
N SER A 109 11.45 20.20 10.93
CA SER A 109 10.67 19.74 9.77
C SER A 109 11.14 18.39 9.26
N SER A 110 10.22 17.57 8.77
CA SER A 110 10.51 16.34 8.02
C SER A 110 11.08 16.62 6.60
N ALA A 111 11.28 17.88 6.24
CA ALA A 111 11.89 18.28 4.98
C ALA A 111 13.38 17.92 4.96
N GLN A 112 13.84 17.33 3.87
CA GLN A 112 15.26 17.04 3.67
C GLN A 112 16.01 18.35 3.36
N VAL A 113 16.58 18.95 4.36
CA VAL A 113 17.55 20.05 4.23
C VAL A 113 18.95 19.45 4.32
N LEU A 114 19.81 19.86 3.41
CA LEU A 114 20.99 19.08 3.05
C LEU A 114 22.20 19.26 3.97
N GLU A 115 22.30 20.32 4.84
CA GLU A 115 23.55 20.59 5.57
C GLU A 115 23.40 21.46 6.84
N SER A 116 24.42 21.45 7.73
CA SER A 116 24.55 22.39 8.84
C SER A 116 24.85 23.83 8.35
N SER A 117 24.48 24.87 9.13
CA SER A 117 24.62 26.27 8.76
C SER A 117 26.01 26.63 8.20
N THR A 118 27.07 26.24 8.90
CA THR A 118 28.46 26.56 8.50
C THR A 118 28.87 25.86 7.20
N ASN A 119 28.46 24.60 7.02
CA ASN A 119 28.75 23.86 5.80
C ASN A 119 27.96 24.41 4.60
N LEU A 120 26.69 24.73 4.84
CA LEU A 120 25.83 25.34 3.81
C LEU A 120 26.39 26.67 3.36
N GLU A 121 26.84 27.56 4.27
CA GLU A 121 27.46 28.82 3.92
C GLU A 121 28.71 28.63 3.05
N ARG A 122 29.60 27.71 3.44
CA ARG A 122 30.80 27.38 2.68
C ARG A 122 30.45 26.92 1.25
N ASN A 123 29.44 26.07 1.14
CA ASN A 123 29.02 25.53 -0.15
C ASN A 123 28.32 26.57 -1.02
N LEU A 124 27.53 27.49 -0.44
CA LEU A 124 26.93 28.60 -1.18
C LEU A 124 28.01 29.57 -1.72
N ARG A 125 29.02 29.89 -0.92
CA ARG A 125 30.15 30.74 -1.35
C ARG A 125 30.92 30.10 -2.50
N ARG A 126 31.29 28.82 -2.37
CA ARG A 126 31.95 28.06 -3.42
C ARG A 126 31.12 27.93 -4.70
N ALA A 127 29.82 27.69 -4.54
CA ALA A 127 28.89 27.60 -5.68
C ALA A 127 28.73 28.97 -6.38
N ARG A 128 28.79 30.11 -5.65
CA ARG A 128 28.78 31.45 -6.22
C ARG A 128 30.06 31.72 -7.02
N GLU A 129 31.24 31.37 -6.50
CA GLU A 129 32.50 31.44 -7.21
C GLU A 129 32.46 30.67 -8.54
N ASN A 130 31.84 29.48 -8.52
CA ASN A 130 31.65 28.64 -9.69
C ASN A 130 30.47 29.09 -10.59
N LYS A 131 29.87 30.23 -10.32
CA LYS A 131 28.74 30.84 -11.09
C LYS A 131 27.56 29.87 -11.23
N ASN A 132 27.28 29.06 -10.16
CA ASN A 132 26.16 28.14 -10.15
C ASN A 132 24.83 28.95 -10.09
N ARG A 133 23.97 28.69 -11.11
CA ARG A 133 22.67 29.36 -11.23
C ARG A 133 21.50 28.49 -10.75
N TYR A 134 21.79 27.30 -10.24
CA TYR A 134 20.74 26.31 -9.94
C TYR A 134 21.09 25.46 -8.70
N PHE A 135 21.47 26.12 -7.62
CA PHE A 135 21.86 25.45 -6.39
C PHE A 135 20.62 25.03 -5.59
N LEU A 136 20.55 23.76 -5.16
CA LEU A 136 19.45 23.22 -4.37
C LEU A 136 19.61 23.61 -2.90
N LEU A 137 18.64 24.32 -2.33
CA LEU A 137 18.59 24.69 -0.91
C LEU A 137 17.74 23.70 -0.08
N ALA A 138 16.58 23.35 -0.59
CA ALA A 138 15.67 22.43 0.08
C ALA A 138 14.76 21.72 -0.93
N LYS A 139 14.37 20.49 -0.62
CA LYS A 139 13.44 19.71 -1.44
C LYS A 139 12.33 19.09 -0.58
N ASN A 140 11.26 18.68 -1.25
CA ASN A 140 10.12 17.99 -0.63
C ASN A 140 9.37 18.83 0.43
N LEU A 141 9.35 20.16 0.24
CA LEU A 141 8.66 21.09 1.15
C LEU A 141 7.14 21.03 0.96
N SER A 142 6.40 21.14 2.07
CA SER A 142 4.97 21.44 2.03
C SER A 142 4.73 22.90 1.55
N TYR A 143 3.48 23.24 1.20
CA TYR A 143 3.14 24.62 0.86
C TYR A 143 3.43 25.60 2.01
N GLY A 144 3.12 25.20 3.25
CA GLY A 144 3.41 26.03 4.43
C GLY A 144 4.92 26.24 4.64
N ASP A 145 5.72 25.19 4.42
CA ASP A 145 7.18 25.29 4.50
C ASP A 145 7.77 26.15 3.38
N TYR A 146 7.25 26.02 2.17
CA TYR A 146 7.62 26.89 1.05
C TYR A 146 7.38 28.36 1.39
N LEU A 147 6.23 28.70 1.97
CA LEU A 147 5.95 30.09 2.38
C LEU A 147 6.93 30.59 3.43
N ARG A 148 7.37 29.74 4.36
CA ARG A 148 8.41 30.08 5.34
C ARG A 148 9.76 30.34 4.66
N PHE A 149 10.20 29.45 3.76
CA PHE A 149 11.43 29.60 3.00
C PHE A 149 11.43 30.86 2.14
N ARG A 150 10.31 31.19 1.51
CA ARG A 150 10.16 32.40 0.70
C ARG A 150 10.44 33.69 1.51
N ASN A 151 10.18 33.63 2.82
CA ASN A 151 10.38 34.80 3.71
C ASN A 151 11.78 34.79 4.37
N PHE A 152 12.64 33.83 4.10
CA PHE A 152 14.01 33.83 4.64
C PHE A 152 14.86 34.94 4.05
N PRO A 153 15.86 35.46 4.78
CA PRO A 153 16.81 36.46 4.29
C PRO A 153 17.37 36.07 2.92
N LEU A 154 17.63 37.02 2.07
CA LEU A 154 17.99 36.88 0.67
C LEU A 154 16.86 36.36 -0.24
N LEU A 155 16.17 35.29 0.15
CA LEU A 155 15.08 34.70 -0.65
C LEU A 155 13.83 35.59 -0.70
N ASN A 156 13.58 36.38 0.33
CA ASN A 156 12.50 37.37 0.41
C ASN A 156 12.65 38.51 -0.61
N LEU A 157 13.84 38.68 -1.16
CA LEU A 157 14.07 39.64 -2.28
C LEU A 157 13.55 39.14 -3.64
N GLY A 158 13.05 37.88 -3.67
CA GLY A 158 12.44 37.25 -4.84
C GLY A 158 13.43 36.81 -5.92
N ALA A 159 12.91 36.41 -7.08
CA ALA A 159 13.70 35.79 -8.15
C ALA A 159 14.76 36.74 -8.73
N TYR A 160 14.45 38.02 -8.87
CA TYR A 160 15.31 39.00 -9.60
C TYR A 160 16.40 39.68 -8.76
N LYS A 161 16.25 39.69 -7.43
CA LYS A 161 17.23 40.27 -6.50
C LYS A 161 17.83 39.29 -5.53
N GLY A 162 17.05 38.28 -5.16
CA GLY A 162 17.44 37.20 -4.23
C GLY A 162 17.85 35.90 -4.92
N GLY A 163 17.57 35.75 -6.22
CA GLY A 163 17.87 34.55 -6.98
C GLY A 163 16.95 33.36 -6.65
N LEU A 164 15.81 33.59 -6.01
CA LEU A 164 14.86 32.51 -5.65
C LEU A 164 14.31 31.81 -6.89
N ILE A 165 14.46 30.48 -6.96
CA ILE A 165 13.85 29.63 -7.94
C ILE A 165 12.97 28.61 -7.15
N VAL A 166 11.71 28.53 -7.56
CA VAL A 166 10.73 27.64 -6.96
C VAL A 166 10.27 26.64 -8.01
N GLU A 167 10.50 25.37 -7.74
CA GLU A 167 9.98 24.27 -8.54
C GLU A 167 8.88 23.55 -7.78
N GLN A 168 7.80 23.28 -8.50
CA GLN A 168 6.68 22.54 -7.97
C GLN A 168 6.70 21.13 -8.57
N SER A 169 6.64 20.13 -7.72
CA SER A 169 6.53 18.74 -8.11
C SER A 169 5.35 18.10 -7.39
N THR A 170 4.84 17.01 -7.94
CA THR A 170 3.78 16.23 -7.31
C THR A 170 4.39 14.96 -6.76
N LYS A 171 4.18 14.68 -5.47
CA LYS A 171 4.66 13.46 -4.81
C LYS A 171 3.49 12.63 -4.34
N ARG A 172 3.60 11.31 -4.52
CA ARG A 172 2.65 10.36 -3.95
C ARG A 172 2.83 10.29 -2.44
N ASP A 173 1.76 10.44 -1.71
CA ASP A 173 1.70 10.40 -0.24
C ASP A 173 0.74 9.29 0.22
N TYR A 174 1.03 8.69 1.38
CA TYR A 174 0.31 7.55 1.95
C TYR A 174 -0.17 7.94 3.35
N PRO A 175 -1.38 8.50 3.50
CA PRO A 175 -1.86 9.06 4.76
C PRO A 175 -1.91 8.04 5.91
N LEU A 176 -2.12 6.75 5.61
CA LEU A 176 -2.14 5.67 6.59
C LEU A 176 -0.75 5.04 6.85
N GLY A 177 0.32 5.70 6.39
CA GLY A 177 1.69 5.27 6.65
C GLY A 177 2.10 4.00 5.91
N ALA A 178 2.71 3.05 6.62
CA ALA A 178 3.30 1.85 6.04
C ALA A 178 2.29 0.72 5.74
N ILE A 179 1.01 0.89 6.07
CA ILE A 179 -0.01 -0.14 5.95
C ILE A 179 -0.30 -0.44 4.47
N ALA A 180 -0.17 -1.70 4.07
CA ALA A 180 -0.33 -2.20 2.70
C ALA A 180 0.50 -1.44 1.64
N GLN A 181 1.56 -0.77 2.05
CA GLN A 181 2.34 0.13 1.19
C GLN A 181 2.86 -0.58 -0.07
N ARG A 182 3.31 -1.81 0.05
CA ARG A 182 3.83 -2.57 -1.09
C ARG A 182 2.74 -3.04 -2.04
N SER A 183 1.56 -3.34 -1.52
CA SER A 183 0.40 -3.77 -2.32
C SER A 183 -0.31 -2.59 -2.97
N ILE A 184 -0.43 -1.44 -2.28
CA ILE A 184 -0.85 -0.18 -2.88
C ILE A 184 0.18 0.23 -3.94
N GLY A 185 1.45 0.21 -3.59
CA GLY A 185 2.57 0.41 -4.49
C GLY A 185 2.76 1.86 -4.96
N TYR A 186 3.53 2.01 -6.02
CA TYR A 186 3.89 3.30 -6.61
C TYR A 186 4.32 3.16 -8.07
N GLU A 187 4.31 4.28 -8.78
CA GLU A 187 5.01 4.46 -10.05
C GLU A 187 6.11 5.52 -9.84
N ARG A 188 7.34 5.18 -10.16
CA ARG A 188 8.50 6.06 -9.99
C ARG A 188 9.39 5.99 -11.23
N GLU A 189 9.76 7.15 -11.73
CA GLU A 189 10.76 7.32 -12.77
C GLU A 189 12.10 7.71 -12.14
N ASP A 190 13.19 7.09 -12.56
CA ASP A 190 14.53 7.45 -12.14
C ASP A 190 15.16 8.52 -13.04
N ASP A 191 16.35 9.01 -12.67
CA ASP A 191 17.06 10.06 -13.38
C ASP A 191 17.48 9.65 -14.83
N GLN A 192 17.37 8.36 -15.16
CA GLN A 192 17.67 7.81 -16.48
C GLN A 192 16.41 7.59 -17.33
N GLY A 193 15.23 7.91 -16.78
CA GLY A 193 13.93 7.73 -17.45
C GLY A 193 13.36 6.31 -17.34
N TYR A 194 13.94 5.43 -16.51
CA TYR A 194 13.40 4.10 -16.28
C TYR A 194 12.25 4.16 -15.28
N VAL A 195 11.08 3.63 -15.69
CA VAL A 195 9.85 3.65 -14.88
C VAL A 195 9.65 2.34 -14.13
N THR A 196 9.76 2.39 -12.81
CA THR A 196 9.43 1.27 -11.91
C THR A 196 7.96 1.33 -11.49
N ARG A 197 7.24 0.23 -11.69
CA ARG A 197 5.82 0.09 -11.36
C ARG A 197 5.60 -1.02 -10.35
N VAL A 198 4.94 -0.70 -9.25
CA VAL A 198 4.73 -1.61 -8.12
C VAL A 198 3.28 -1.52 -7.65
N GLY A 199 2.71 -2.67 -7.26
CA GLY A 199 1.39 -2.75 -6.65
C GLY A 199 0.25 -2.27 -7.53
N ILE A 200 -0.85 -1.87 -6.89
CA ILE A 200 -2.07 -1.36 -7.53
C ILE A 200 -1.77 -0.05 -8.28
N ASP A 201 -1.05 0.88 -7.66
CA ASP A 201 -0.67 2.16 -8.28
C ASP A 201 0.12 1.95 -9.57
N GLY A 202 1.09 1.01 -9.56
CA GLY A 202 1.88 0.66 -10.74
C GLY A 202 1.07 -0.07 -11.82
N ALA A 203 0.20 -0.99 -11.43
CA ALA A 203 -0.60 -1.80 -12.36
C ALA A 203 -1.67 -0.97 -13.10
N PHE A 204 -2.32 -0.07 -12.38
CA PHE A 204 -3.43 0.74 -12.91
C PHE A 204 -3.05 2.19 -13.20
N GLY A 205 -1.82 2.57 -12.86
CA GLY A 205 -1.32 3.94 -12.97
C GLY A 205 -1.44 4.51 -14.35
N GLN A 206 -0.92 3.83 -15.34
CA GLN A 206 -0.87 4.30 -16.72
C GLN A 206 -2.27 4.42 -17.35
N LYS A 207 -3.16 3.46 -17.04
CA LYS A 207 -4.48 3.38 -17.68
C LYS A 207 -5.53 4.27 -17.03
N TYR A 208 -5.45 4.46 -15.72
CA TYR A 208 -6.53 5.10 -14.97
C TYR A 208 -6.07 6.24 -14.06
N LEU A 209 -4.98 6.05 -13.26
CA LEU A 209 -4.55 7.08 -12.31
C LEU A 209 -3.86 8.26 -12.97
N ARG A 210 -3.09 8.05 -14.06
CA ARG A 210 -2.41 9.12 -14.76
C ARG A 210 -3.45 9.88 -15.58
N GLY A 211 -3.57 11.17 -15.33
CA GLY A 211 -4.41 12.07 -16.11
C GLY A 211 -3.81 12.38 -17.49
N ILE A 212 -4.46 13.24 -18.22
CA ILE A 212 -4.00 13.77 -19.51
C ILE A 212 -3.54 15.20 -19.27
N ASP A 213 -2.26 15.45 -19.50
CA ASP A 213 -1.67 16.78 -19.33
C ASP A 213 -2.31 17.79 -20.27
N GLY A 214 -2.55 18.99 -19.74
CA GLY A 214 -2.97 20.15 -20.50
C GLY A 214 -1.81 20.84 -21.19
N LYS A 215 -2.14 21.71 -22.14
CA LYS A 215 -1.17 22.57 -22.85
C LYS A 215 -1.69 24.00 -22.88
N ARG A 216 -0.84 24.93 -22.52
CA ARG A 216 -1.14 26.37 -22.58
C ARG A 216 0.02 27.13 -23.19
N LEU A 217 -0.31 28.04 -24.09
CA LEU A 217 0.64 28.95 -24.64
C LEU A 217 0.94 30.09 -23.65
N LYS A 218 2.20 30.42 -23.48
CA LYS A 218 2.65 31.64 -22.77
C LYS A 218 3.48 32.49 -23.67
N GLN A 219 3.26 33.82 -23.63
CA GLN A 219 4.02 34.80 -24.32
C GLN A 219 5.01 35.50 -23.37
N SER A 220 6.23 35.67 -23.82
CA SER A 220 7.23 36.44 -23.09
C SER A 220 6.86 37.94 -23.19
N ILE A 221 6.72 38.57 -22.01
CA ILE A 221 6.47 40.02 -21.92
C ILE A 221 7.73 40.80 -21.53
N GLY A 222 8.88 40.16 -21.65
CA GLY A 222 10.20 40.74 -21.32
C GLY A 222 10.65 40.48 -19.88
N LYS A 223 11.92 40.68 -19.59
CA LYS A 223 12.55 40.49 -18.28
C LYS A 223 12.29 39.11 -17.65
N GLY A 224 12.16 38.07 -18.49
CA GLY A 224 11.90 36.70 -18.02
C GLY A 224 10.45 36.40 -17.56
N GLN A 225 9.54 37.36 -17.76
CA GLN A 225 8.13 37.17 -17.42
C GLN A 225 7.34 36.60 -18.59
N TRP A 226 6.39 35.71 -18.28
CA TRP A 226 5.55 34.99 -19.23
C TRP A 226 4.08 35.20 -18.88
N LYS A 227 3.30 35.72 -19.83
CA LYS A 227 1.85 35.90 -19.72
C LYS A 227 1.14 34.75 -20.44
N PRO A 228 0.11 34.09 -19.86
CA PRO A 228 -0.75 33.19 -20.61
C PRO A 228 -1.40 33.91 -21.78
N ILE A 229 -1.45 33.25 -22.94
CA ILE A 229 -2.24 33.69 -24.09
C ILE A 229 -3.52 32.88 -24.07
N GLU A 230 -4.67 33.52 -24.21
CA GLU A 230 -5.92 32.83 -24.52
C GLU A 230 -5.88 32.38 -25.97
N ASP A 231 -5.78 31.10 -26.20
CA ASP A 231 -5.78 30.48 -27.50
C ASP A 231 -6.87 29.38 -27.52
N PHE A 232 -7.60 29.29 -28.64
CA PHE A 232 -8.60 28.26 -28.87
C PHE A 232 -8.01 26.83 -28.87
N ASN A 233 -6.69 26.70 -29.01
CA ASN A 233 -5.95 25.45 -28.93
C ASN A 233 -5.47 25.08 -27.50
N GLN A 234 -5.90 25.83 -26.47
CA GLN A 234 -5.61 25.48 -25.10
C GLN A 234 -6.28 24.16 -24.74
N ILE A 235 -5.49 23.22 -24.22
CA ILE A 235 -5.99 21.95 -23.72
C ILE A 235 -5.93 22.01 -22.19
N GLU A 236 -7.08 21.99 -21.54
CA GLU A 236 -7.15 21.89 -20.10
C GLU A 236 -6.71 20.48 -19.65
N PRO A 237 -5.97 20.37 -18.53
CA PRO A 237 -5.58 19.06 -17.99
C PRO A 237 -6.83 18.29 -17.55
N LYS A 238 -6.85 17.01 -17.85
CA LYS A 238 -7.87 16.08 -17.35
C LYS A 238 -7.26 15.20 -16.28
N ASP A 239 -7.71 15.35 -15.05
CA ASP A 239 -7.22 14.57 -13.91
C ASP A 239 -7.47 13.07 -14.09
N GLY A 240 -6.63 12.26 -13.46
CA GLY A 240 -6.78 10.82 -13.43
C GLY A 240 -8.01 10.36 -12.67
N TYR A 241 -8.40 9.13 -12.91
CA TYR A 241 -9.52 8.50 -12.21
C TYR A 241 -9.11 8.06 -10.80
N ASP A 242 -10.06 8.08 -9.87
CA ASP A 242 -9.89 7.53 -8.54
C ASP A 242 -10.15 6.03 -8.51
N LEU A 243 -9.31 5.27 -7.81
CA LEU A 243 -9.43 3.83 -7.63
C LEU A 243 -9.99 3.51 -6.23
N TYR A 244 -11.03 2.71 -6.19
CA TYR A 244 -11.57 2.14 -4.95
C TYR A 244 -11.13 0.69 -4.84
N THR A 245 -10.29 0.39 -3.85
CA THR A 245 -9.78 -0.95 -3.60
C THR A 245 -10.77 -1.79 -2.81
N THR A 246 -10.48 -3.09 -2.67
CA THR A 246 -11.23 -4.01 -1.82
C THR A 246 -10.70 -4.03 -0.38
N ILE A 247 -9.59 -3.34 -0.09
CA ILE A 247 -8.93 -3.32 1.21
C ILE A 247 -9.83 -2.65 2.26
N ASP A 248 -10.07 -3.37 3.35
CA ASP A 248 -10.69 -2.82 4.56
C ASP A 248 -9.60 -2.39 5.53
N VAL A 249 -9.56 -1.11 5.90
CA VAL A 249 -8.50 -0.54 6.74
C VAL A 249 -8.43 -1.22 8.11
N ASN A 250 -9.57 -1.56 8.71
CA ASN A 250 -9.61 -2.17 10.03
C ASN A 250 -9.05 -3.60 10.00
N ILE A 251 -9.44 -4.38 8.98
CA ILE A 251 -8.90 -5.75 8.79
C ILE A 251 -7.40 -5.68 8.42
N GLN A 252 -7.02 -4.72 7.60
CA GLN A 252 -5.62 -4.51 7.22
C GLN A 252 -4.75 -4.13 8.42
N ASP A 253 -5.25 -3.27 9.31
CA ASP A 253 -4.54 -2.82 10.51
C ASP A 253 -4.25 -3.99 11.46
N ILE A 254 -5.28 -4.78 11.82
CA ILE A 254 -5.09 -5.96 12.69
C ILE A 254 -4.19 -7.01 12.04
N ALA A 255 -4.30 -7.23 10.71
CA ALA A 255 -3.46 -8.16 9.99
C ALA A 255 -1.98 -7.73 10.03
N HIS A 256 -1.71 -6.44 9.78
CA HIS A 256 -0.36 -5.88 9.81
C HIS A 256 0.28 -5.96 11.20
N HIS A 257 -0.42 -5.49 12.24
CA HIS A 257 0.12 -5.45 13.59
C HIS A 257 0.27 -6.84 14.21
N SER A 258 -0.68 -7.76 13.97
CA SER A 258 -0.56 -9.13 14.46
C SER A 258 0.60 -9.89 13.79
N LEU A 259 0.83 -9.66 12.48
CA LEU A 259 1.98 -10.21 11.78
C LEU A 259 3.29 -9.63 12.34
N LEU A 260 3.36 -8.31 12.49
CA LEU A 260 4.55 -7.62 13.02
C LEU A 260 4.93 -8.15 14.40
N GLU A 261 3.98 -8.26 15.31
CA GLU A 261 4.18 -8.80 16.65
C GLU A 261 4.78 -10.21 16.63
N GLN A 262 4.23 -11.10 15.81
CA GLN A 262 4.73 -12.48 15.72
C GLN A 262 6.13 -12.56 15.08
N LEU A 263 6.39 -11.75 14.06
CA LEU A 263 7.72 -11.66 13.46
C LEU A 263 8.78 -11.19 14.48
N GLN A 264 8.42 -10.25 15.35
CA GLN A 264 9.29 -9.77 16.43
C GLN A 264 9.49 -10.83 17.52
N ILE A 265 8.42 -11.50 17.97
CA ILE A 265 8.49 -12.57 18.99
C ILE A 265 9.42 -13.69 18.54
N TYR A 266 9.28 -14.16 17.30
CA TYR A 266 10.06 -15.28 16.77
C TYR A 266 11.33 -14.84 16.02
N ASN A 267 11.67 -13.55 16.03
CA ASN A 267 12.85 -13.01 15.36
C ASN A 267 13.00 -13.50 13.91
N ALA A 268 11.87 -13.64 13.22
CA ALA A 268 11.78 -14.23 11.90
C ALA A 268 12.36 -13.35 10.80
N ASP A 269 12.70 -13.91 9.63
CA ASP A 269 13.24 -13.14 8.52
C ASP A 269 12.15 -12.30 7.84
N HIS A 270 11.04 -12.93 7.44
CA HIS A 270 9.91 -12.23 6.84
C HIS A 270 8.61 -13.02 6.98
N GLY A 271 7.51 -12.39 6.63
CA GLY A 271 6.21 -13.04 6.60
C GLY A 271 5.17 -12.28 5.81
N SER A 272 4.09 -12.97 5.53
CA SER A 272 2.92 -12.39 4.87
C SER A 272 1.62 -12.89 5.49
N VAL A 273 0.60 -12.06 5.40
CA VAL A 273 -0.78 -12.40 5.75
C VAL A 273 -1.73 -11.88 4.69
N ILE A 274 -2.72 -12.69 4.33
CA ILE A 274 -3.76 -12.33 3.36
C ILE A 274 -5.10 -12.70 3.97
N VAL A 275 -6.08 -11.78 3.89
CA VAL A 275 -7.49 -12.02 4.21
C VAL A 275 -8.31 -11.77 2.97
N MET A 276 -9.12 -12.76 2.57
CA MET A 276 -9.90 -12.77 1.35
C MET A 276 -11.37 -13.05 1.68
N GLU A 277 -12.30 -12.30 1.13
CA GLU A 277 -13.72 -12.56 1.24
C GLU A 277 -14.10 -13.80 0.44
N THR A 278 -14.79 -14.74 1.06
CA THR A 278 -15.00 -16.07 0.50
C THR A 278 -15.77 -16.07 -0.80
N GLU A 279 -16.88 -15.36 -0.86
CA GLU A 279 -17.80 -15.37 -2.00
C GLU A 279 -17.28 -14.58 -3.21
N THR A 280 -16.66 -13.42 -2.95
CA THR A 280 -16.32 -12.43 -3.97
C THR A 280 -14.87 -12.47 -4.45
N GLY A 281 -13.98 -13.08 -3.67
CA GLY A 281 -12.53 -13.03 -3.90
C GLY A 281 -11.88 -11.70 -3.56
N GLU A 282 -12.60 -10.77 -2.92
CA GLU A 282 -12.04 -9.48 -2.53
C GLU A 282 -10.93 -9.64 -1.49
N ILE A 283 -9.77 -9.08 -1.78
CA ILE A 283 -8.66 -9.01 -0.80
C ILE A 283 -8.97 -7.87 0.17
N LYS A 284 -9.35 -8.24 1.39
CA LYS A 284 -9.68 -7.29 2.46
C LYS A 284 -8.43 -6.80 3.21
N ALA A 285 -7.41 -7.66 3.30
CA ALA A 285 -6.13 -7.30 3.85
C ALA A 285 -4.99 -8.08 3.18
N ILE A 286 -3.84 -7.42 3.04
CA ILE A 286 -2.61 -8.03 2.58
C ILE A 286 -1.43 -7.29 3.18
N SER A 287 -0.63 -7.96 4.00
CA SER A 287 0.58 -7.38 4.61
C SER A 287 1.79 -8.25 4.35
N ASN A 288 2.91 -7.60 4.06
CA ASN A 288 4.16 -8.24 3.66
C ASN A 288 5.32 -7.59 4.42
N LEU A 289 5.81 -8.23 5.45
CA LEU A 289 6.84 -7.66 6.30
C LEU A 289 8.16 -8.43 6.18
N GLY A 290 9.23 -7.73 5.88
CA GLY A 290 10.59 -8.29 5.83
C GLY A 290 11.54 -7.53 6.74
N ARG A 291 12.49 -8.25 7.35
CA ARG A 291 13.47 -7.73 8.29
C ARG A 291 14.63 -7.05 7.55
N ASN A 292 15.08 -5.92 8.05
CA ASN A 292 16.28 -5.27 7.56
C ASN A 292 17.51 -5.66 8.42
N SER A 293 18.70 -5.22 7.99
CA SER A 293 19.96 -5.47 8.71
C SER A 293 20.00 -4.87 10.14
N LYS A 294 19.11 -3.92 10.45
CA LYS A 294 19.00 -3.29 11.78
C LYS A 294 17.95 -3.98 12.67
N GLY A 295 17.30 -5.05 12.17
CA GLY A 295 16.27 -5.78 12.92
C GLY A 295 14.85 -5.21 12.81
N ASN A 296 14.64 -4.12 12.07
CA ASN A 296 13.31 -3.52 11.88
C ASN A 296 12.57 -4.19 10.71
N TYR A 297 11.26 -4.31 10.83
CA TYR A 297 10.39 -4.86 9.81
C TYR A 297 9.69 -3.76 9.00
N TYR A 298 9.59 -3.96 7.69
CA TYR A 298 8.90 -3.05 6.77
C TYR A 298 8.43 -3.80 5.52
N GLU A 299 7.49 -3.24 4.77
CA GLU A 299 7.02 -3.83 3.52
C GLU A 299 8.07 -3.71 2.40
N ARG A 300 8.91 -4.75 2.26
CA ARG A 300 10.03 -4.80 1.31
C ARG A 300 9.62 -5.36 -0.05
N LEU A 301 9.03 -6.55 -0.06
CA LEU A 301 8.58 -7.27 -1.25
C LEU A 301 7.11 -7.67 -1.06
N ASN A 302 6.42 -7.97 -2.14
CA ASN A 302 5.09 -8.56 -2.05
C ASN A 302 5.22 -10.09 -1.99
N TYR A 303 5.62 -10.62 -0.85
CA TYR A 303 5.80 -12.05 -0.62
C TYR A 303 4.51 -12.83 -0.88
N ALA A 304 3.38 -12.26 -0.53
CA ALA A 304 2.06 -12.87 -0.65
C ALA A 304 1.71 -13.31 -2.09
N ILE A 305 2.16 -12.56 -3.09
CA ILE A 305 1.86 -12.85 -4.50
C ILE A 305 3.07 -13.31 -5.29
N GLY A 306 4.29 -12.97 -4.86
CA GLY A 306 5.50 -13.16 -5.68
C GLY A 306 6.40 -14.31 -5.24
N GLU A 307 6.39 -14.66 -3.94
CA GLU A 307 7.27 -15.69 -3.42
C GLU A 307 6.60 -17.07 -3.45
N SER A 308 7.10 -17.95 -4.34
CA SER A 308 6.65 -19.33 -4.38
C SER A 308 7.55 -20.20 -3.51
N HIS A 309 6.95 -21.03 -2.67
CA HIS A 309 7.66 -21.97 -1.78
C HIS A 309 6.92 -23.30 -1.67
N GLU A 310 7.58 -24.30 -1.13
CA GLU A 310 6.95 -25.58 -0.81
C GLU A 310 5.91 -25.39 0.29
N PRO A 311 4.61 -25.72 0.05
CA PRO A 311 3.52 -25.45 1.01
C PRO A 311 3.54 -26.38 2.21
N GLY A 312 4.33 -27.45 2.19
CA GLY A 312 4.36 -28.44 3.26
C GLY A 312 2.98 -29.02 3.56
N SER A 313 2.66 -29.23 4.85
CA SER A 313 1.42 -29.88 5.28
C SER A 313 0.12 -29.20 4.87
N THR A 314 0.14 -27.94 4.41
CA THR A 314 -1.07 -27.33 3.86
C THR A 314 -1.47 -27.93 2.52
N PHE A 315 -0.53 -28.51 1.77
CA PHE A 315 -0.80 -29.22 0.53
C PHE A 315 -1.55 -30.56 0.74
N LYS A 316 -1.51 -31.16 1.94
CA LYS A 316 -2.24 -32.39 2.24
C LYS A 316 -3.74 -32.28 1.94
N LEU A 317 -4.31 -31.07 2.10
CA LEU A 317 -5.70 -30.81 1.73
C LEU A 317 -5.92 -31.02 0.23
N MET A 318 -5.01 -30.46 -0.62
CA MET A 318 -5.06 -30.60 -2.08
C MET A 318 -4.88 -32.07 -2.50
N ALA A 319 -3.93 -32.77 -1.88
CA ALA A 319 -3.67 -34.18 -2.17
C ALA A 319 -4.87 -35.08 -1.81
N LEU A 320 -5.47 -34.86 -0.64
CA LEU A 320 -6.64 -35.62 -0.22
C LEU A 320 -7.88 -35.26 -1.02
N ALA A 321 -8.01 -33.98 -1.45
CA ALA A 321 -9.09 -33.54 -2.33
C ALA A 321 -9.12 -34.36 -3.63
N VAL A 322 -7.95 -34.56 -4.27
CA VAL A 322 -7.85 -35.41 -5.46
C VAL A 322 -8.29 -36.86 -5.18
N ALA A 323 -7.77 -37.45 -4.13
CA ALA A 323 -8.02 -38.89 -3.85
C ALA A 323 -9.45 -39.16 -3.39
N LEU A 324 -10.06 -38.26 -2.63
CA LEU A 324 -11.47 -38.31 -2.22
C LEU A 324 -12.41 -38.12 -3.41
N ASP A 325 -12.09 -37.15 -4.30
CA ASP A 325 -12.91 -36.84 -5.47
C ASP A 325 -12.88 -37.95 -6.51
N ASP A 326 -11.74 -38.61 -6.69
CA ASP A 326 -11.56 -39.79 -7.53
C ASP A 326 -12.14 -41.08 -6.88
N ASN A 327 -12.72 -41.02 -5.67
CA ASN A 327 -13.21 -42.17 -4.86
C ASN A 327 -12.16 -43.24 -4.68
N LYS A 328 -10.87 -42.88 -4.56
CA LYS A 328 -9.78 -43.83 -4.28
C LYS A 328 -9.68 -44.15 -2.78
N ILE A 329 -10.08 -43.21 -1.95
CA ILE A 329 -10.13 -43.32 -0.49
C ILE A 329 -11.41 -42.65 0.03
N ASP A 330 -11.74 -42.93 1.30
CA ASP A 330 -12.73 -42.20 2.08
C ASP A 330 -12.09 -41.68 3.36
N THR A 331 -12.74 -40.76 4.05
CA THR A 331 -12.29 -40.22 5.35
C THR A 331 -12.15 -41.29 6.41
N THR A 332 -12.94 -42.39 6.32
CA THR A 332 -12.93 -43.55 7.19
C THR A 332 -11.92 -44.64 6.78
N THR A 333 -11.27 -44.50 5.62
CA THR A 333 -10.25 -45.48 5.17
C THR A 333 -9.12 -45.54 6.18
N ILE A 334 -8.77 -46.76 6.60
CA ILE A 334 -7.69 -47.01 7.59
C ILE A 334 -6.35 -47.00 6.86
N VAL A 335 -5.39 -46.26 7.41
CA VAL A 335 -4.00 -46.20 6.98
C VAL A 335 -3.08 -46.56 8.15
N ASP A 336 -1.99 -47.27 7.86
CA ASP A 336 -0.96 -47.57 8.85
C ASP A 336 0.17 -46.55 8.75
N THR A 337 0.52 -45.91 9.86
CA THR A 337 1.61 -44.96 9.92
C THR A 337 2.99 -45.58 10.03
N ASN A 338 3.08 -46.94 10.03
CA ASN A 338 4.32 -47.72 10.01
C ASN A 338 5.38 -47.24 11.04
N GLY A 339 4.95 -47.09 12.29
CA GLY A 339 5.83 -46.58 13.33
C GLY A 339 6.36 -45.16 13.09
N GLY A 340 5.67 -44.36 12.27
CA GLY A 340 6.02 -42.98 11.96
C GLY A 340 7.16 -42.84 10.97
N THR A 341 7.52 -43.87 10.22
CA THR A 341 8.60 -43.80 9.21
C THR A 341 8.28 -44.68 8.00
N LEU A 342 8.26 -44.11 6.82
CA LEU A 342 8.20 -44.82 5.55
C LEU A 342 9.52 -44.58 4.79
N SER A 343 9.98 -45.60 4.05
CA SER A 343 11.21 -45.56 3.27
C SER A 343 10.93 -45.84 1.80
N TYR A 344 11.32 -44.91 0.90
CA TYR A 344 11.19 -45.07 -0.53
C TYR A 344 12.54 -44.70 -1.19
N TYR A 345 13.08 -45.61 -1.99
CA TYR A 345 14.36 -45.38 -2.72
C TYR A 345 15.47 -44.83 -1.82
N GLY A 346 15.58 -45.32 -0.57
CA GLY A 346 16.59 -44.89 0.40
C GLY A 346 16.32 -43.55 1.09
N LYS A 347 15.24 -42.83 0.72
CA LYS A 347 14.77 -41.60 1.40
C LYS A 347 13.65 -41.95 2.39
N LYS A 348 13.62 -41.22 3.51
CA LYS A 348 12.68 -41.46 4.60
C LYS A 348 11.66 -40.33 4.72
N VAL A 349 10.37 -40.69 4.73
CA VAL A 349 9.27 -39.83 5.17
C VAL A 349 9.04 -40.11 6.65
N ARG A 350 8.96 -39.05 7.47
CA ARG A 350 8.80 -39.22 8.93
C ARG A 350 7.66 -38.34 9.43
N ASP A 351 6.96 -38.87 10.42
CA ASP A 351 6.04 -38.10 11.25
C ASP A 351 6.80 -37.27 12.29
N SER A 352 6.20 -36.20 12.76
CA SER A 352 6.71 -35.42 13.88
C SER A 352 6.68 -36.19 15.20
N LYS A 353 5.68 -37.03 15.36
CA LYS A 353 5.55 -37.93 16.52
C LYS A 353 6.43 -39.16 16.34
N LYS A 354 7.40 -39.38 17.21
CA LYS A 354 8.20 -40.61 17.26
C LYS A 354 7.29 -41.83 17.53
N GLY A 355 7.44 -42.89 16.75
CA GLY A 355 6.63 -44.11 16.87
C GLY A 355 5.30 -44.01 16.10
N GLY A 356 5.00 -42.90 15.49
CA GLY A 356 3.80 -42.70 14.66
C GLY A 356 2.49 -42.72 15.46
N TYR A 357 1.43 -43.07 14.77
CA TYR A 357 0.06 -43.08 15.31
C TYR A 357 -0.61 -44.47 15.23
N GLY A 358 0.12 -45.51 14.72
CA GLY A 358 -0.44 -46.80 14.46
C GLY A 358 -1.40 -46.82 13.27
N LYS A 359 -2.45 -47.62 13.36
CA LYS A 359 -3.54 -47.64 12.36
C LYS A 359 -4.58 -46.59 12.71
N ILE A 360 -4.75 -45.61 11.86
CA ILE A 360 -5.68 -44.48 12.01
C ILE A 360 -6.49 -44.28 10.73
N THR A 361 -7.58 -43.56 10.81
CA THR A 361 -8.35 -43.16 9.63
C THR A 361 -7.63 -42.08 8.84
N VAL A 362 -7.96 -41.91 7.54
CA VAL A 362 -7.50 -40.80 6.72
C VAL A 362 -7.87 -39.47 7.37
N ALA A 363 -9.05 -39.37 7.98
CA ALA A 363 -9.46 -38.19 8.73
C ALA A 363 -8.50 -37.86 9.87
N GLU A 364 -8.23 -38.85 10.75
CA GLU A 364 -7.29 -38.66 11.85
C GLU A 364 -5.88 -38.36 11.36
N ALA A 365 -5.42 -39.01 10.26
CA ALA A 365 -4.11 -38.71 9.65
C ALA A 365 -3.99 -37.26 9.18
N PHE A 366 -5.06 -36.66 8.68
CA PHE A 366 -5.10 -35.24 8.31
C PHE A 366 -5.15 -34.34 9.55
N GLU A 367 -5.99 -34.69 10.55
CA GLU A 367 -6.18 -33.90 11.77
C GLU A 367 -4.89 -33.80 12.60
N VAL A 368 -4.16 -34.91 12.76
CA VAL A 368 -2.85 -34.96 13.45
C VAL A 368 -1.68 -34.57 12.52
N SER A 369 -1.98 -34.30 11.25
CA SER A 369 -0.97 -33.98 10.22
C SER A 369 0.09 -35.05 10.01
N SER A 370 -0.26 -36.35 10.10
CA SER A 370 0.66 -37.46 9.83
C SER A 370 1.16 -37.40 8.38
N ASN A 371 2.48 -37.35 8.19
CA ASN A 371 3.10 -37.42 6.87
C ASN A 371 2.97 -38.84 6.31
N THR A 372 3.29 -39.83 7.16
CA THR A 372 3.29 -41.24 6.75
C THR A 372 1.90 -41.74 6.41
N GLY A 373 0.87 -41.35 7.17
CA GLY A 373 -0.53 -41.70 6.90
C GLY A 373 -1.02 -41.15 5.56
N VAL A 374 -0.81 -39.87 5.31
CA VAL A 374 -1.25 -39.24 4.04
C VAL A 374 -0.44 -39.77 2.85
N VAL A 375 0.90 -39.90 2.99
CA VAL A 375 1.74 -40.45 1.92
C VAL A 375 1.32 -41.90 1.60
N SER A 376 1.04 -42.73 2.58
CA SER A 376 0.55 -44.09 2.38
C SER A 376 -0.77 -44.11 1.58
N ALA A 377 -1.75 -43.29 1.98
CA ALA A 377 -3.02 -43.17 1.29
C ALA A 377 -2.88 -42.77 -0.20
N ILE A 378 -2.08 -41.70 -0.49
CA ILE A 378 -1.88 -41.24 -1.83
C ILE A 378 -1.04 -42.17 -2.69
N TYR A 379 0.03 -42.75 -2.12
CA TYR A 379 0.90 -43.67 -2.82
C TYR A 379 0.14 -44.94 -3.24
N GLU A 380 -0.57 -45.57 -2.34
CA GLU A 380 -1.36 -46.77 -2.66
C GLU A 380 -2.45 -46.48 -3.71
N SER A 381 -3.00 -45.29 -3.71
CA SER A 381 -4.03 -44.87 -4.68
C SER A 381 -3.51 -44.60 -6.09
N TYR A 382 -2.25 -44.16 -6.23
CA TYR A 382 -1.75 -43.63 -7.50
C TYR A 382 -0.39 -44.19 -7.96
N LYS A 383 0.24 -45.14 -7.23
CA LYS A 383 1.56 -45.69 -7.58
C LYS A 383 1.62 -46.31 -8.99
N GLU A 384 0.52 -46.91 -9.48
CA GLU A 384 0.43 -47.47 -10.83
C GLU A 384 0.13 -46.46 -11.91
N SER A 385 -0.38 -45.27 -11.55
CA SER A 385 -0.77 -44.23 -12.50
C SER A 385 -0.57 -42.81 -11.88
N PRO A 386 0.66 -42.37 -11.60
CA PRO A 386 0.92 -41.08 -10.94
C PRO A 386 0.41 -39.86 -11.74
N SER A 387 0.33 -39.98 -13.07
CA SER A 387 -0.24 -38.93 -13.90
C SER A 387 -1.69 -38.59 -13.55
N LYS A 388 -2.49 -39.58 -13.11
CA LYS A 388 -3.88 -39.32 -12.67
C LYS A 388 -3.97 -38.44 -11.45
N PHE A 389 -3.01 -38.56 -10.52
CA PHE A 389 -2.91 -37.63 -9.40
C PHE A 389 -2.63 -36.20 -9.86
N VAL A 390 -1.69 -36.04 -10.81
CA VAL A 390 -1.38 -34.72 -11.40
C VAL A 390 -2.57 -34.15 -12.15
N ASP A 391 -3.26 -35.00 -12.94
CA ASP A 391 -4.49 -34.60 -13.64
C ASP A 391 -5.58 -34.10 -12.66
N GLY A 392 -5.69 -34.73 -11.48
CA GLY A 392 -6.56 -34.26 -10.40
C GLY A 392 -6.21 -32.86 -9.93
N LEU A 393 -4.92 -32.57 -9.70
CA LEU A 393 -4.45 -31.24 -9.34
C LEU A 393 -4.73 -30.22 -10.45
N TYR A 394 -4.58 -30.62 -11.72
CA TYR A 394 -4.86 -29.76 -12.88
C TYR A 394 -6.35 -29.44 -13.05
N ARG A 395 -7.24 -30.42 -12.79
CA ARG A 395 -8.69 -30.18 -12.77
C ARG A 395 -9.12 -29.11 -11.76
N MET A 396 -8.34 -28.94 -10.68
CA MET A 396 -8.56 -27.94 -9.65
C MET A 396 -7.87 -26.59 -9.98
N ASN A 397 -7.32 -26.41 -11.18
CA ASN A 397 -6.60 -25.22 -11.64
C ASN A 397 -5.37 -24.84 -10.80
N LEU A 398 -4.72 -25.81 -10.13
CA LEU A 398 -3.58 -25.52 -9.26
C LEU A 398 -2.29 -25.17 -10.02
N GLN A 399 -2.15 -25.58 -11.28
CA GLN A 399 -1.01 -25.25 -12.14
C GLN A 399 -1.11 -23.85 -12.74
N ASP A 400 -2.32 -23.28 -12.79
CA ASP A 400 -2.58 -22.04 -13.52
C ASP A 400 -2.17 -20.82 -12.71
N SER A 401 -1.67 -19.80 -13.41
CA SER A 401 -1.49 -18.47 -12.82
C SER A 401 -2.85 -17.85 -12.50
N LEU A 402 -2.92 -17.11 -11.41
CA LEU A 402 -4.12 -16.36 -11.04
C LEU A 402 -4.39 -15.18 -11.98
N ASN A 403 -3.42 -14.82 -12.85
CA ASN A 403 -3.48 -13.69 -13.77
C ASN A 403 -3.84 -12.39 -13.04
N LEU A 404 -3.09 -12.11 -11.98
CA LEU A 404 -3.29 -10.92 -11.17
C LEU A 404 -2.96 -9.66 -11.97
N PRO A 405 -3.68 -8.55 -11.76
CA PRO A 405 -3.34 -7.28 -12.39
C PRO A 405 -2.02 -6.67 -11.87
N ILE A 406 -1.59 -7.08 -10.69
CA ILE A 406 -0.35 -6.62 -10.05
C ILE A 406 0.83 -7.42 -10.59
N LEU A 407 1.89 -6.73 -11.00
CA LEU A 407 3.10 -7.37 -11.53
C LEU A 407 3.86 -8.16 -10.45
N GLY A 408 4.51 -9.23 -10.88
CA GLY A 408 5.37 -10.03 -10.02
C GLY A 408 4.68 -11.25 -9.41
N GLU A 409 3.60 -11.75 -10.01
CA GLU A 409 2.98 -13.02 -9.64
C GLU A 409 3.97 -14.17 -9.79
N GLY A 410 4.16 -14.95 -8.70
CA GLY A 410 4.96 -16.16 -8.69
C GLY A 410 4.27 -17.30 -9.44
N LYS A 411 5.07 -18.26 -9.90
CA LYS A 411 4.56 -19.40 -10.66
C LYS A 411 4.38 -20.61 -9.75
N SER A 412 3.27 -21.33 -9.93
CA SER A 412 3.09 -22.68 -9.38
C SER A 412 4.01 -23.66 -10.09
N ILE A 413 4.52 -24.63 -9.35
CA ILE A 413 5.31 -25.74 -9.87
C ILE A 413 4.69 -27.04 -9.38
N ILE A 414 4.27 -27.89 -10.30
CA ILE A 414 3.79 -29.25 -10.03
C ILE A 414 4.60 -30.18 -10.92
N PRO A 415 5.41 -31.10 -10.35
CA PRO A 415 6.07 -32.13 -11.13
C PRO A 415 5.07 -33.01 -11.87
N ASP A 416 5.35 -33.31 -13.14
CA ASP A 416 4.50 -34.16 -13.98
C ASP A 416 5.35 -35.27 -14.61
N PRO A 417 4.99 -36.55 -14.45
CA PRO A 417 5.75 -37.68 -14.99
C PRO A 417 5.82 -37.69 -16.51
N ARG A 418 4.92 -36.98 -17.19
CA ARG A 418 4.87 -36.90 -18.66
C ARG A 418 5.82 -35.84 -19.22
N ILE A 419 6.30 -34.93 -18.37
CA ILE A 419 7.16 -33.81 -18.80
C ILE A 419 8.59 -34.12 -18.42
N ASN A 420 9.44 -34.35 -19.44
CA ASN A 420 10.87 -34.62 -19.22
C ASN A 420 11.64 -33.31 -18.96
N ASN A 421 11.49 -32.75 -17.76
CA ASN A 421 12.17 -31.53 -17.31
C ASN A 421 13.06 -31.74 -16.08
N GLY A 422 13.31 -33.01 -15.70
CA GLY A 422 14.13 -33.40 -14.55
C GLY A 422 13.46 -33.18 -13.17
N ARG A 423 12.21 -32.72 -13.13
CA ARG A 423 11.50 -32.49 -11.85
C ARG A 423 10.82 -33.75 -11.31
N TRP A 424 10.46 -34.71 -12.15
CA TRP A 424 9.87 -35.96 -11.73
C TRP A 424 10.95 -36.96 -11.35
N SER A 425 10.87 -37.52 -10.14
CA SER A 425 11.74 -38.58 -9.63
C SER A 425 10.94 -39.73 -9.08
N GLY A 426 11.55 -40.88 -8.76
CA GLY A 426 10.86 -42.01 -8.18
C GLY A 426 10.14 -41.75 -6.87
N ILE A 427 10.51 -40.69 -6.15
CA ILE A 427 9.86 -40.27 -4.90
C ILE A 427 8.96 -39.06 -5.07
N ALA A 428 8.75 -38.55 -6.29
CA ALA A 428 8.02 -37.31 -6.53
C ALA A 428 6.56 -37.40 -6.02
N LEU A 429 5.85 -38.49 -6.30
CA LEU A 429 4.49 -38.70 -5.83
C LEU A 429 4.40 -38.65 -4.31
N GLN A 430 5.31 -39.36 -3.61
CA GLN A 430 5.33 -39.42 -2.14
C GLN A 430 5.64 -38.05 -1.53
N TRP A 431 6.56 -37.31 -2.12
CA TRP A 431 6.92 -35.98 -1.64
C TRP A 431 5.83 -34.97 -1.91
N MET A 432 5.20 -34.99 -3.09
CA MET A 432 4.05 -34.14 -3.37
C MET A 432 2.90 -34.39 -2.39
N ALA A 433 2.65 -35.65 -1.99
CA ALA A 433 1.53 -35.97 -1.10
C ALA A 433 1.52 -35.17 0.21
N TYR A 434 2.68 -34.73 0.70
CA TYR A 434 2.77 -33.89 1.91
C TYR A 434 3.42 -32.54 1.69
N GLY A 435 3.49 -32.09 0.41
CA GLY A 435 3.76 -30.72 0.03
C GLY A 435 5.23 -30.37 -0.21
N TYR A 436 6.07 -31.35 -0.58
CA TYR A 436 7.43 -31.14 -1.03
C TYR A 436 7.57 -31.39 -2.54
N GLY A 437 8.55 -30.75 -3.18
CA GLY A 437 8.73 -30.82 -4.62
C GLY A 437 7.72 -30.04 -5.46
N VAL A 438 6.67 -29.52 -4.85
CA VAL A 438 5.70 -28.57 -5.44
C VAL A 438 5.99 -27.17 -4.92
N SER A 439 5.55 -26.13 -5.64
CA SER A 439 5.75 -24.77 -5.20
C SER A 439 4.53 -23.90 -5.55
N PHE A 440 4.08 -23.10 -4.57
CA PHE A 440 2.94 -22.21 -4.70
C PHE A 440 3.21 -20.89 -3.97
N THR A 441 2.58 -19.80 -4.45
CA THR A 441 2.54 -18.56 -3.67
C THR A 441 1.53 -18.68 -2.53
N PRO A 442 1.66 -17.85 -1.48
CA PRO A 442 0.65 -17.77 -0.42
C PRO A 442 -0.75 -17.53 -0.96
N LEU A 443 -0.91 -16.63 -1.95
CA LEU A 443 -2.22 -16.32 -2.53
C LEU A 443 -2.79 -17.48 -3.36
N GLN A 444 -1.97 -18.24 -4.09
CA GLN A 444 -2.42 -19.45 -4.80
C GLN A 444 -2.92 -20.50 -3.80
N THR A 445 -2.17 -20.73 -2.71
CA THR A 445 -2.60 -21.65 -1.64
C THR A 445 -3.92 -21.17 -1.02
N LEU A 446 -4.02 -19.88 -0.67
CA LEU A 446 -5.25 -19.32 -0.11
C LEU A 446 -6.45 -19.45 -1.05
N THR A 447 -6.25 -19.23 -2.36
CA THR A 447 -7.31 -19.32 -3.37
C THR A 447 -7.94 -20.71 -3.40
N PHE A 448 -7.13 -21.77 -3.21
CA PHE A 448 -7.66 -23.13 -3.08
C PHE A 448 -8.44 -23.34 -1.76
N TYR A 449 -7.91 -22.86 -0.62
CA TYR A 449 -8.63 -22.91 0.66
C TYR A 449 -9.93 -22.13 0.61
N ASN A 450 -9.92 -20.99 -0.07
CA ASN A 450 -11.11 -20.18 -0.31
C ASN A 450 -12.15 -20.94 -1.14
N ALA A 451 -11.73 -21.69 -2.16
CA ALA A 451 -12.66 -22.49 -2.96
C ALA A 451 -13.33 -23.60 -2.11
N ILE A 452 -12.60 -24.23 -1.18
CA ILE A 452 -13.22 -25.19 -0.22
C ILE A 452 -14.24 -24.46 0.67
N ALA A 453 -13.89 -23.27 1.20
CA ALA A 453 -14.80 -22.45 1.99
C ALA A 453 -16.03 -22.02 1.19
N ASN A 454 -15.89 -21.76 -0.11
CA ASN A 454 -16.91 -21.31 -1.05
C ASN A 454 -17.64 -22.46 -1.76
N ASN A 455 -17.82 -23.59 -1.06
CA ASN A 455 -18.54 -24.78 -1.53
C ASN A 455 -18.02 -25.34 -2.87
N GLY A 456 -16.73 -25.21 -3.13
CA GLY A 456 -16.05 -25.72 -4.32
C GLY A 456 -15.91 -24.69 -5.45
N LYS A 457 -16.49 -23.52 -5.33
CA LYS A 457 -16.39 -22.44 -6.32
C LYS A 457 -15.11 -21.65 -6.13
N MET A 458 -14.18 -21.74 -7.08
CA MET A 458 -12.93 -20.98 -7.07
C MET A 458 -13.11 -19.63 -7.77
N VAL A 459 -12.87 -18.55 -7.04
CA VAL A 459 -12.97 -17.17 -7.53
C VAL A 459 -11.58 -16.53 -7.62
N ARG A 460 -11.40 -15.63 -8.60
CA ARG A 460 -10.14 -14.89 -8.77
C ARG A 460 -9.96 -13.86 -7.66
N PRO A 461 -8.78 -13.80 -7.00
CA PRO A 461 -8.45 -12.74 -6.07
C PRO A 461 -8.57 -11.36 -6.71
N ARG A 462 -9.27 -10.44 -6.06
CA ARG A 462 -9.62 -9.14 -6.58
C ARG A 462 -9.15 -8.02 -5.65
N PHE A 463 -8.44 -7.03 -6.20
CA PHE A 463 -7.86 -5.91 -5.46
C PHE A 463 -8.61 -4.59 -5.67
N LEU A 464 -9.41 -4.49 -6.74
CA LEU A 464 -10.21 -3.31 -7.05
C LEU A 464 -11.69 -3.63 -7.04
N LYS A 465 -12.46 -2.68 -6.51
CA LYS A 465 -13.92 -2.68 -6.50
C LYS A 465 -14.46 -1.87 -7.68
N GLU A 466 -14.03 -0.62 -7.80
CA GLU A 466 -14.52 0.29 -8.84
C GLU A 466 -13.51 1.41 -9.16
N ILE A 467 -13.73 2.06 -10.29
CA ILE A 467 -13.03 3.26 -10.73
C ILE A 467 -14.04 4.37 -10.87
N LYS A 468 -13.74 5.55 -10.29
CA LYS A 468 -14.62 6.73 -10.34
C LYS A 468 -13.95 7.92 -10.99
N SER A 469 -14.79 8.78 -11.58
CA SER A 469 -14.44 10.13 -12.01
C SER A 469 -15.44 11.09 -11.39
N ILE A 470 -14.98 11.96 -10.49
CA ILE A 470 -15.83 12.98 -9.82
C ILE A 470 -17.16 12.34 -9.32
N ASN A 471 -17.06 11.30 -8.48
CA ASN A 471 -18.18 10.53 -7.91
C ASN A 471 -19.03 9.70 -8.89
N LYS A 472 -18.71 9.67 -10.20
CA LYS A 472 -19.38 8.81 -11.17
C LYS A 472 -18.56 7.54 -11.38
N THR A 473 -19.18 6.37 -11.21
CA THR A 473 -18.54 5.08 -11.50
C THR A 473 -18.29 4.96 -13.02
N VAL A 474 -17.02 4.79 -13.39
CA VAL A 474 -16.56 4.60 -14.76
C VAL A 474 -16.45 3.11 -15.09
N LYS A 475 -16.00 2.33 -14.11
CA LYS A 475 -15.85 0.88 -14.24
C LYS A 475 -16.09 0.20 -12.91
N LEU A 476 -16.85 -0.88 -12.92
CA LEU A 476 -17.04 -1.82 -11.82
C LEU A 476 -16.24 -3.09 -12.12
N PHE A 477 -15.63 -3.68 -11.10
CA PHE A 477 -14.97 -4.98 -11.18
C PHE A 477 -15.85 -6.01 -10.50
N GLU A 478 -16.32 -6.96 -11.26
CA GLU A 478 -17.18 -8.04 -10.77
C GLU A 478 -16.35 -9.26 -10.33
N THR A 479 -16.99 -10.16 -9.59
CA THR A 479 -16.40 -11.44 -9.20
C THR A 479 -16.19 -12.33 -10.44
N GLU A 480 -14.95 -12.75 -10.64
CA GLU A 480 -14.59 -13.66 -11.73
C GLU A 480 -14.42 -15.08 -11.19
N VAL A 481 -15.13 -16.03 -11.78
CA VAL A 481 -15.06 -17.45 -11.42
C VAL A 481 -13.98 -18.11 -12.27
N ILE A 482 -12.95 -18.66 -11.62
CA ILE A 482 -11.88 -19.45 -12.25
C ILE A 482 -12.37 -20.85 -12.57
N ASN A 483 -12.98 -21.50 -11.54
CA ASN A 483 -13.54 -22.84 -11.65
C ASN A 483 -14.87 -22.88 -10.90
N PRO A 484 -15.98 -23.22 -11.55
CA PRO A 484 -17.28 -23.25 -10.89
C PRO A 484 -17.38 -24.37 -9.84
N GLN A 485 -16.58 -25.44 -9.97
CA GLN A 485 -16.64 -26.58 -9.06
C GLN A 485 -15.33 -27.38 -9.11
N ILE A 486 -14.42 -27.17 -8.14
CA ILE A 486 -13.10 -27.84 -8.10
C ILE A 486 -13.20 -29.31 -7.72
N CYS A 487 -14.21 -29.72 -6.96
CA CYS A 487 -14.51 -31.09 -6.53
C CYS A 487 -16.01 -31.29 -6.40
N LYS A 488 -16.45 -32.55 -6.35
CA LYS A 488 -17.86 -32.89 -6.09
C LYS A 488 -18.34 -32.30 -4.75
N PRO A 489 -19.61 -31.91 -4.62
CA PRO A 489 -20.15 -31.34 -3.38
C PRO A 489 -19.94 -32.20 -2.15
N GLU A 490 -20.03 -33.52 -2.28
CA GLU A 490 -19.77 -34.48 -1.15
C GLU A 490 -18.29 -34.41 -0.73
N THR A 491 -17.36 -34.33 -1.69
CA THR A 491 -15.92 -34.19 -1.41
C THR A 491 -15.65 -32.90 -0.66
N ILE A 492 -16.24 -31.76 -1.12
CA ILE A 492 -16.11 -30.47 -0.45
C ILE A 492 -16.57 -30.53 1.00
N LYS A 493 -17.75 -31.11 1.28
CA LYS A 493 -18.25 -31.26 2.64
C LYS A 493 -17.29 -32.07 3.52
N LYS A 494 -16.73 -33.19 2.99
CA LYS A 494 -15.72 -33.96 3.72
C LYS A 494 -14.50 -33.13 4.05
N LEU A 495 -13.97 -32.33 3.10
CA LEU A 495 -12.82 -31.47 3.31
C LEU A 495 -13.09 -30.35 4.32
N GLN A 496 -14.29 -29.76 4.31
CA GLN A 496 -14.71 -28.76 5.29
C GLN A 496 -14.73 -29.36 6.71
N VAL A 497 -15.27 -30.55 6.88
CA VAL A 497 -15.25 -31.27 8.17
C VAL A 497 -13.82 -31.57 8.64
N LEU A 498 -12.94 -31.99 7.72
CA LEU A 498 -11.53 -32.24 8.05
C LEU A 498 -10.84 -30.97 8.55
N LEU A 499 -11.03 -29.84 7.90
CA LEU A 499 -10.44 -28.56 8.28
C LEU A 499 -10.98 -28.04 9.62
N LYS A 500 -12.27 -28.23 9.89
CA LYS A 500 -12.91 -27.89 11.16
C LYS A 500 -12.34 -28.73 12.31
N ASN A 501 -12.22 -30.04 12.11
CA ASN A 501 -11.71 -30.98 13.08
C ASN A 501 -10.25 -30.73 13.49
N VAL A 502 -9.39 -30.18 12.61
CA VAL A 502 -8.01 -29.80 12.95
C VAL A 502 -7.97 -28.82 14.13
N ILE A 503 -9.01 -27.99 14.29
CA ILE A 503 -9.10 -27.00 15.37
C ILE A 503 -9.97 -27.51 16.52
N GLU A 504 -11.12 -28.13 16.23
CA GLU A 504 -12.08 -28.48 17.26
C GLU A 504 -11.68 -29.75 18.08
N LYS A 505 -11.10 -30.74 17.43
CA LYS A 505 -10.70 -31.96 18.13
C LYS A 505 -9.42 -31.77 18.96
N SER A 506 -9.41 -32.30 20.17
CA SER A 506 -8.30 -32.19 21.13
C SER A 506 -6.96 -32.71 20.60
N HIS A 507 -6.98 -33.69 19.68
CA HIS A 507 -5.77 -34.24 19.04
C HIS A 507 -5.37 -33.46 17.78
N GLY A 508 -6.21 -32.54 17.30
CA GLY A 508 -5.94 -31.75 16.12
C GLY A 508 -4.75 -30.81 16.29
N THR A 509 -3.95 -30.67 15.24
CA THR A 509 -2.74 -29.82 15.28
C THR A 509 -3.02 -28.35 15.50
N GLY A 510 -4.24 -27.89 15.24
CA GLY A 510 -4.71 -26.52 15.45
C GLY A 510 -5.51 -26.31 16.74
N HIS A 511 -5.67 -27.32 17.61
CA HIS A 511 -6.56 -27.23 18.78
C HIS A 511 -6.23 -26.07 19.74
N ARG A 512 -5.00 -25.63 19.83
CA ARG A 512 -4.60 -24.44 20.61
C ARG A 512 -5.29 -23.14 20.17
N LEU A 513 -5.82 -23.11 18.94
CA LEU A 513 -6.54 -21.96 18.40
C LEU A 513 -8.05 -22.03 18.70
N PHE A 514 -8.54 -23.17 19.21
CA PHE A 514 -9.96 -23.37 19.52
C PHE A 514 -10.53 -22.21 20.32
N ASN A 515 -11.75 -21.85 20.02
CA ASN A 515 -12.52 -20.82 20.72
C ASN A 515 -13.99 -21.22 20.72
N ASP A 516 -14.65 -21.09 21.88
CA ASP A 516 -16.06 -21.45 22.05
C ASP A 516 -17.03 -20.41 21.46
N GLU A 517 -16.58 -19.15 21.30
CA GLU A 517 -17.43 -18.06 20.86
C GLU A 517 -17.57 -17.99 19.35
N PHE A 518 -16.52 -18.39 18.60
CA PHE A 518 -16.52 -18.37 17.13
C PHE A 518 -15.80 -19.58 16.54
N SER A 519 -16.40 -20.13 15.50
CA SER A 519 -15.87 -21.32 14.84
C SER A 519 -14.82 -20.95 13.78
N MET A 520 -13.77 -21.77 13.71
CA MET A 520 -12.69 -21.63 12.71
C MET A 520 -12.40 -22.99 12.10
N ALA A 521 -11.98 -22.98 10.85
CA ALA A 521 -11.47 -24.16 10.14
C ALA A 521 -10.13 -23.86 9.49
N GLY A 522 -9.19 -24.78 9.53
CA GLY A 522 -7.89 -24.51 8.91
C GLY A 522 -6.89 -25.66 9.07
N LYS A 523 -5.70 -25.43 8.53
CA LYS A 523 -4.60 -26.41 8.54
C LYS A 523 -3.29 -25.75 8.90
N THR A 524 -2.56 -26.35 9.80
CA THR A 524 -1.18 -26.00 10.12
C THR A 524 -0.22 -26.53 9.06
N GLY A 525 0.78 -25.73 8.71
CA GLY A 525 1.91 -26.12 7.88
C GLY A 525 3.22 -25.83 8.60
N THR A 526 4.17 -26.73 8.46
CA THR A 526 5.56 -26.53 8.87
C THR A 526 6.42 -27.20 7.82
N CYS A 527 7.06 -26.40 6.99
CA CYS A 527 7.93 -26.88 5.93
C CYS A 527 9.40 -26.65 6.31
N GLN A 528 10.25 -27.61 5.98
CA GLN A 528 11.70 -27.44 6.09
C GLN A 528 12.21 -26.70 4.84
N LYS A 529 13.03 -25.68 5.05
CA LYS A 529 13.75 -24.95 4.01
C LYS A 529 15.24 -25.29 4.10
N ASP A 530 15.92 -25.34 2.96
CA ASP A 530 17.36 -25.63 2.86
C ASP A 530 17.78 -26.99 3.48
N TYR A 531 16.86 -27.97 3.44
CA TYR A 531 17.04 -29.30 4.04
C TYR A 531 18.14 -30.16 3.36
N SER A 532 18.69 -29.73 2.24
CA SER A 532 19.88 -30.35 1.62
C SER A 532 21.15 -30.07 2.42
N GLU A 533 21.21 -28.96 3.17
CA GLU A 533 22.36 -28.54 3.97
C GLU A 533 21.97 -28.47 5.44
N LYS A 534 22.43 -29.44 6.26
CA LYS A 534 22.03 -29.56 7.66
C LYS A 534 22.28 -28.31 8.50
N ASP A 535 23.34 -27.58 8.22
CA ASP A 535 23.73 -26.39 8.96
C ASP A 535 22.87 -25.16 8.62
N LYS A 536 22.21 -25.16 7.44
CA LYS A 536 21.32 -24.11 6.96
C LYS A 536 19.83 -24.43 7.10
N LEU A 537 19.50 -25.60 7.70
CA LEU A 537 18.10 -26.00 7.86
C LEU A 537 17.29 -24.93 8.58
N ASN A 538 16.30 -24.39 7.91
CA ASN A 538 15.32 -23.46 8.43
C ASN A 538 13.90 -23.97 8.23
N TYR A 539 12.91 -23.21 8.72
CA TYR A 539 11.51 -23.61 8.68
C TYR A 539 10.64 -22.49 8.11
N ILE A 540 9.55 -22.88 7.47
CA ILE A 540 8.46 -21.99 7.07
C ILE A 540 7.25 -22.43 7.88
N SER A 541 6.73 -21.52 8.68
CA SER A 541 5.51 -21.72 9.46
C SER A 541 4.32 -21.18 8.69
N THR A 542 3.26 -21.98 8.56
CA THR A 542 2.06 -21.60 7.82
C THR A 542 0.80 -21.97 8.60
N PHE A 543 -0.21 -21.11 8.52
CA PHE A 543 -1.59 -21.44 8.87
C PHE A 543 -2.52 -20.94 7.79
N SER A 544 -3.33 -21.81 7.20
CA SER A 544 -4.32 -21.45 6.17
C SER A 544 -5.69 -22.00 6.54
N GLY A 545 -6.72 -21.18 6.41
CA GLY A 545 -8.06 -21.57 6.79
C GLY A 545 -9.11 -20.52 6.49
N TYR A 546 -10.27 -20.65 7.14
CA TYR A 546 -11.39 -19.71 6.97
C TYR A 546 -12.23 -19.62 8.26
N PHE A 547 -13.03 -18.58 8.34
CA PHE A 547 -13.92 -18.31 9.46
C PHE A 547 -15.14 -17.48 9.02
N PRO A 548 -16.33 -17.65 9.71
CA PRO A 548 -16.67 -18.77 10.59
C PRO A 548 -16.61 -20.11 9.86
N ALA A 549 -16.39 -21.24 10.59
CA ALA A 549 -16.27 -22.55 9.95
C ALA A 549 -17.60 -23.02 9.31
N ASP A 550 -18.73 -22.69 9.95
CA ASP A 550 -20.06 -23.17 9.54
C ASP A 550 -20.71 -22.32 8.46
N SER A 551 -20.30 -21.05 8.34
CA SER A 551 -20.77 -20.11 7.30
C SER A 551 -19.60 -19.23 6.89
N PRO A 552 -18.68 -19.73 6.06
CA PRO A 552 -17.43 -19.04 5.74
C PRO A 552 -17.66 -17.68 5.07
N LYS A 553 -17.16 -16.62 5.73
CA LYS A 553 -17.18 -15.26 5.19
C LYS A 553 -15.80 -14.80 4.72
N TYR A 554 -14.77 -15.24 5.43
CA TYR A 554 -13.39 -14.87 5.11
C TYR A 554 -12.48 -16.08 5.16
N SER A 555 -11.59 -16.19 4.20
CA SER A 555 -10.43 -17.07 4.22
C SER A 555 -9.17 -16.28 4.53
N CYS A 556 -8.22 -16.90 5.23
CA CYS A 556 -6.99 -16.26 5.64
C CYS A 556 -5.81 -17.23 5.56
N ILE A 557 -4.65 -16.72 5.13
CA ILE A 557 -3.38 -17.43 5.21
C ILE A 557 -2.34 -16.54 5.88
N VAL A 558 -1.56 -17.15 6.76
CA VAL A 558 -0.42 -16.54 7.44
C VAL A 558 0.80 -17.41 7.18
N ILE A 559 1.87 -16.78 6.69
CA ILE A 559 3.14 -17.45 6.44
C ILE A 559 4.25 -16.66 7.10
N ILE A 560 5.11 -17.33 7.86
CA ILE A 560 6.27 -16.76 8.53
C ILE A 560 7.49 -17.62 8.19
N HIS A 561 8.49 -16.97 7.60
CA HIS A 561 9.73 -17.58 7.13
C HIS A 561 10.84 -17.44 8.18
N GLU A 562 11.57 -18.53 8.37
CA GLU A 562 12.78 -18.59 9.17
C GLU A 562 12.60 -18.05 10.60
N PRO A 563 11.56 -18.50 11.35
CA PRO A 563 11.48 -18.18 12.78
C PRO A 563 12.67 -18.79 13.52
N ASP A 564 13.11 -18.16 14.59
CA ASP A 564 14.18 -18.68 15.44
C ASP A 564 13.76 -20.06 16.01
N LYS A 565 14.51 -21.09 15.63
CA LYS A 565 14.24 -22.49 16.02
C LYS A 565 14.20 -22.71 17.54
N ASN A 566 14.94 -21.88 18.29
CA ASN A 566 14.99 -21.99 19.75
C ASN A 566 13.71 -21.46 20.40
N LEU A 567 12.98 -20.57 19.72
CA LEU A 567 11.72 -19.99 20.19
C LEU A 567 10.52 -20.81 19.72
N GLY A 568 10.62 -21.42 18.53
CA GLY A 568 9.59 -22.26 17.94
C GLY A 568 9.46 -22.10 16.43
N TYR A 569 8.85 -23.10 15.79
CA TYR A 569 8.69 -23.11 14.32
C TYR A 569 7.41 -23.80 13.84
N TYR A 570 6.59 -24.34 14.72
CA TYR A 570 5.34 -24.99 14.31
C TYR A 570 4.26 -24.00 13.90
N GLY A 571 3.50 -24.36 12.86
CA GLY A 571 2.44 -23.51 12.31
C GLY A 571 1.38 -23.08 13.33
N ALA A 572 1.04 -23.95 14.29
CA ALA A 572 0.08 -23.66 15.36
C ALA A 572 0.60 -22.57 16.33
N ASP A 573 1.92 -22.51 16.56
CA ASP A 573 2.52 -21.63 17.56
C ASP A 573 2.94 -20.29 16.94
N VAL A 574 3.45 -20.31 15.69
CA VAL A 574 4.02 -19.15 15.04
C VAL A 574 2.98 -18.39 14.18
N SER A 575 2.32 -19.07 13.24
CA SER A 575 1.37 -18.43 12.31
C SER A 575 -0.08 -18.45 12.81
N GLY A 576 -0.45 -19.47 13.57
CA GLY A 576 -1.80 -19.65 14.11
C GLY A 576 -2.32 -18.48 14.94
N PRO A 577 -1.54 -17.90 15.88
CA PRO A 577 -1.99 -16.77 16.69
C PRO A 577 -2.37 -15.53 15.86
N VAL A 578 -1.67 -15.26 14.75
CA VAL A 578 -2.04 -14.17 13.84
C VAL A 578 -3.42 -14.43 13.22
N PHE A 579 -3.63 -15.67 12.72
CA PHE A 579 -4.91 -16.06 12.15
C PHE A 579 -6.05 -15.91 13.19
N LYS A 580 -5.86 -16.40 14.42
CA LYS A 580 -6.85 -16.31 15.50
C LYS A 580 -7.17 -14.87 15.87
N LYS A 581 -6.17 -13.98 16.00
CA LYS A 581 -6.37 -12.56 16.31
C LYS A 581 -7.20 -11.85 15.25
N ILE A 582 -6.93 -12.15 13.96
CA ILE A 582 -7.70 -11.60 12.84
C ILE A 582 -9.14 -12.09 12.88
N ALA A 583 -9.34 -13.41 13.05
CA ALA A 583 -10.68 -14.01 13.12
C ALA A 583 -11.48 -13.43 14.30
N GLN A 584 -10.87 -13.31 15.46
CA GLN A 584 -11.48 -12.74 16.67
C GLN A 584 -11.87 -11.29 16.46
N LYS A 585 -10.98 -10.46 15.90
CA LYS A 585 -11.27 -9.05 15.63
C LYS A 585 -12.44 -8.89 14.67
N ILE A 586 -12.45 -9.65 13.57
CA ILE A 586 -13.55 -9.60 12.61
C ILE A 586 -14.86 -10.08 13.24
N TYR A 587 -14.80 -11.13 14.08
CA TYR A 587 -15.98 -11.62 14.80
C TYR A 587 -16.55 -10.56 15.74
N THR A 588 -15.73 -9.87 16.53
CA THR A 588 -16.17 -8.83 17.47
C THR A 588 -16.68 -7.58 16.77
N ASP A 589 -16.21 -7.30 15.56
CA ASP A 589 -16.63 -6.13 14.77
C ASP A 589 -17.89 -6.43 13.90
N LEU A 590 -18.27 -7.70 13.76
CA LEU A 590 -19.52 -8.08 13.10
C LEU A 590 -20.68 -7.94 14.10
N PRO A 591 -21.68 -7.06 13.85
CA PRO A 591 -22.85 -7.03 14.69
C PRO A 591 -23.57 -8.39 14.60
N THR A 592 -23.70 -9.08 15.71
CA THR A 592 -24.61 -10.24 15.80
C THR A 592 -26.04 -9.71 15.67
N VAL A 593 -26.91 -10.46 15.02
CA VAL A 593 -28.33 -10.06 14.82
C VAL A 593 -29.01 -9.77 16.17
N GLU A 594 -28.64 -10.48 17.25
CA GLU A 594 -29.12 -10.23 18.61
C GLU A 594 -28.64 -8.86 19.17
N PHE A 595 -27.43 -8.41 18.77
CA PHE A 595 -26.91 -7.11 19.20
C PHE A 595 -27.59 -5.94 18.47
N VAL A 596 -28.01 -6.13 17.21
CA VAL A 596 -28.77 -5.13 16.43
C VAL A 596 -30.17 -4.92 17.04
N ASP A 597 -30.87 -5.98 17.45
CA ASP A 597 -32.17 -5.88 18.11
C ASP A 597 -32.09 -5.19 19.50
N SER A 598 -30.98 -5.37 20.22
CA SER A 598 -30.76 -4.67 21.51
C SER A 598 -30.31 -3.23 21.31
N LEU A 599 -29.53 -2.93 20.25
CA LEU A 599 -29.15 -1.55 19.88
C LEU A 599 -30.34 -0.75 19.36
N ASP A 600 -31.27 -1.37 18.63
CA ASP A 600 -32.48 -0.69 18.14
C ASP A 600 -33.43 -0.28 19.30
N ARG A 601 -33.45 -1.04 20.40
CA ARG A 601 -34.18 -0.63 21.60
C ARG A 601 -33.48 0.47 22.39
N SER A 602 -32.14 0.39 22.49
CA SER A 602 -31.36 1.45 23.15
C SER A 602 -31.26 2.71 22.31
N SER A 603 -31.21 2.61 20.96
CA SER A 603 -31.19 3.77 20.08
C SER A 603 -32.47 4.57 20.13
N LYS A 604 -33.66 3.93 20.21
CA LYS A 604 -34.93 4.63 20.37
C LYS A 604 -35.07 5.34 21.71
N GLU A 605 -34.52 4.79 22.79
CA GLU A 605 -34.46 5.47 24.09
C GLU A 605 -33.47 6.63 24.07
N VAL A 606 -32.31 6.46 23.43
CA VAL A 606 -31.28 7.50 23.24
C VAL A 606 -31.78 8.58 22.27
N GLU A 607 -32.43 8.23 21.14
CA GLU A 607 -33.04 9.20 20.23
C GLU A 607 -34.16 10.02 20.93
N ASN A 608 -35.01 9.39 21.73
CA ASN A 608 -36.02 10.09 22.52
C ASN A 608 -35.43 11.01 23.60
N GLN A 609 -34.26 10.65 24.15
CA GLN A 609 -33.53 11.54 25.07
C GLN A 609 -32.85 12.68 24.32
N HIS A 610 -32.20 12.41 23.18
CA HIS A 610 -31.58 13.43 22.31
C HIS A 610 -32.66 14.42 21.78
N GLU A 611 -33.83 13.95 21.39
CA GLU A 611 -34.89 14.81 20.90
C GLU A 611 -35.44 15.74 21.98
N LYS A 612 -35.56 15.27 23.24
CA LYS A 612 -35.90 16.12 24.40
C LYS A 612 -34.82 17.18 24.67
N PHE A 613 -33.55 16.84 24.51
CA PHE A 613 -32.41 17.79 24.67
C PHE A 613 -32.37 18.80 23.52
N TYR A 614 -32.62 18.35 22.26
CA TYR A 614 -32.70 19.23 21.10
C TYR A 614 -33.82 20.25 21.22
N GLN A 615 -34.97 19.83 21.67
CA GLN A 615 -36.12 20.72 21.93
C GLN A 615 -35.86 21.70 23.08
N ALA A 616 -35.08 21.32 24.09
CA ALA A 616 -34.68 22.20 25.17
C ALA A 616 -33.64 23.27 24.70
N SER A 617 -32.75 22.91 23.78
CA SER A 617 -31.74 23.84 23.21
C SER A 617 -32.35 24.83 22.21
N MET A 618 -33.47 24.50 21.56
CA MET A 618 -34.15 25.40 20.61
C MET A 618 -35.02 26.47 21.30
N LYS A 619 -35.32 26.34 22.58
CA LYS A 619 -35.96 27.40 23.35
C LYS A 619 -34.91 28.42 23.76
N HIS A 620 -34.80 29.51 22.99
CA HIS A 620 -33.94 30.66 23.24
C HIS A 620 -34.36 31.44 24.50
N GLU A 621 -34.41 30.79 25.64
CA GLU A 621 -34.58 31.47 26.91
C GLU A 621 -33.18 31.48 27.60
N ASN A 622 -32.74 32.66 28.04
CA ASN A 622 -31.50 32.83 28.86
C ASN A 622 -31.65 32.18 30.24
N VAL A 623 -32.01 30.89 30.26
CA VAL A 623 -32.28 30.11 31.46
C VAL A 623 -31.42 28.84 31.40
N MET A 624 -30.76 28.54 32.51
CA MET A 624 -29.86 27.37 32.60
C MET A 624 -30.64 26.04 32.39
N PRO A 625 -30.34 25.26 31.38
CA PRO A 625 -30.94 23.95 31.17
C PRO A 625 -30.44 22.92 32.20
N ASN A 626 -31.15 21.82 32.35
CA ASN A 626 -30.68 20.68 33.12
C ASN A 626 -29.74 19.84 32.25
N LEU A 627 -28.45 19.84 32.58
CA LEU A 627 -27.42 19.11 31.86
C LEU A 627 -26.89 17.87 32.62
N ILE A 628 -27.42 17.61 33.82
CA ILE A 628 -26.99 16.49 34.67
C ILE A 628 -27.32 15.17 33.94
N GLY A 629 -26.32 14.28 33.84
CA GLY A 629 -26.38 13.01 33.14
C GLY A 629 -26.05 13.09 31.63
N MET A 630 -25.85 14.29 31.07
CA MET A 630 -25.51 14.49 29.68
C MET A 630 -24.01 14.23 29.44
N PRO A 631 -23.60 13.60 28.31
CA PRO A 631 -22.21 13.54 27.91
C PRO A 631 -21.58 14.94 27.78
N ALA A 632 -20.33 15.08 28.19
CA ALA A 632 -19.64 16.37 28.20
C ALA A 632 -19.72 17.12 26.85
N MET A 633 -19.53 16.42 25.74
CA MET A 633 -19.55 17.01 24.39
C MET A 633 -20.91 17.62 24.04
N ASP A 634 -22.01 16.94 24.40
CA ASP A 634 -23.37 17.41 24.13
C ASP A 634 -23.72 18.60 25.01
N ALA A 635 -23.30 18.58 26.28
CA ALA A 635 -23.50 19.68 27.23
C ALA A 635 -22.75 20.96 26.79
N ILE A 636 -21.55 20.84 26.23
CA ILE A 636 -20.79 21.96 25.65
C ILE A 636 -21.59 22.58 24.51
N VAL A 637 -22.01 21.75 23.53
CA VAL A 637 -22.77 22.22 22.35
C VAL A 637 -24.03 23.00 22.73
N VAL A 638 -24.77 22.51 23.74
CA VAL A 638 -25.98 23.19 24.24
C VAL A 638 -25.64 24.58 24.79
N LEU A 639 -24.61 24.71 25.63
CA LEU A 639 -24.24 25.97 26.25
C LEU A 639 -23.57 26.95 25.29
N GLU A 640 -22.71 26.47 24.38
CA GLU A 640 -22.08 27.31 23.36
C GLU A 640 -23.10 27.84 22.35
N ASN A 641 -24.10 27.06 21.95
CA ASN A 641 -25.21 27.52 21.12
C ASN A 641 -26.09 28.59 21.82
N MET A 642 -26.07 28.62 23.15
CA MET A 642 -26.66 29.67 23.97
C MET A 642 -25.73 30.86 24.22
N ASN A 643 -24.53 30.89 23.62
CA ASN A 643 -23.45 31.88 23.77
C ASN A 643 -22.85 32.00 25.17
N PHE A 644 -22.66 30.89 25.87
CA PHE A 644 -21.97 30.80 27.14
C PHE A 644 -20.61 30.11 27.03
N ASP A 645 -19.62 30.58 27.76
CA ASP A 645 -18.34 29.90 27.89
C ASP A 645 -18.46 28.73 28.86
N VAL A 646 -17.90 27.57 28.49
CA VAL A 646 -17.94 26.34 29.28
C VAL A 646 -16.58 25.97 29.81
N LYS A 647 -16.48 25.64 31.08
CA LYS A 647 -15.29 25.08 31.72
C LYS A 647 -15.62 23.71 32.29
N LEU A 648 -14.86 22.70 31.87
CA LEU A 648 -15.00 21.32 32.31
C LEU A 648 -14.02 20.98 33.44
N ILE A 649 -14.49 20.18 34.40
CA ILE A 649 -13.65 19.59 35.46
C ILE A 649 -14.00 18.09 35.52
N GLY A 650 -13.04 17.23 35.19
CA GLY A 650 -13.22 15.77 35.09
C GLY A 650 -13.45 15.26 33.66
N ASN A 651 -13.84 14.00 33.51
CA ASN A 651 -14.15 13.34 32.23
C ASN A 651 -15.42 12.49 32.38
N GLY A 652 -16.21 12.38 31.31
CA GLY A 652 -17.42 11.55 31.29
C GLY A 652 -18.70 12.38 31.18
N ASN A 653 -19.74 12.02 31.97
CA ASN A 653 -21.02 12.69 31.96
C ASN A 653 -21.08 13.78 33.01
N VAL A 654 -21.92 14.79 32.79
CA VAL A 654 -22.13 15.88 33.74
C VAL A 654 -22.82 15.36 35.02
N VAL A 655 -22.13 15.46 36.14
CA VAL A 655 -22.67 15.13 37.49
C VAL A 655 -23.12 16.36 38.27
N ASN A 656 -22.51 17.53 37.96
CA ASN A 656 -22.87 18.78 38.62
C ASN A 656 -22.69 19.98 37.68
N GLN A 657 -23.47 21.03 37.84
CA GLN A 657 -23.38 22.27 37.08
C GLN A 657 -23.39 23.48 38.03
N SER A 658 -22.47 24.44 37.78
CA SER A 658 -22.27 25.60 38.68
C SER A 658 -23.47 26.52 38.83
N ILE A 659 -24.39 26.51 37.87
CA ILE A 659 -25.63 27.30 37.87
C ILE A 659 -26.80 26.33 37.90
N LYS A 660 -27.70 26.49 38.85
CA LYS A 660 -28.87 25.60 38.99
C LYS A 660 -29.82 25.75 37.80
N THR A 661 -30.39 24.62 37.38
CA THR A 661 -31.41 24.55 36.34
C THR A 661 -32.55 25.56 36.62
N GLY A 662 -33.00 26.27 35.60
CA GLY A 662 -34.07 27.26 35.68
C GLY A 662 -33.61 28.66 36.06
N ASN A 663 -32.38 28.88 36.48
CA ASN A 663 -31.87 30.22 36.79
C ASN A 663 -31.55 31.02 35.51
N LYS A 664 -31.88 32.34 35.58
CA LYS A 664 -31.51 33.23 34.45
C LYS A 664 -30.03 33.39 34.32
N LEU A 665 -29.54 33.20 33.14
CA LEU A 665 -28.12 33.33 32.76
C LEU A 665 -27.81 34.77 32.32
N LYS A 666 -26.67 35.31 32.78
CA LYS A 666 -26.18 36.59 32.28
C LYS A 666 -25.33 36.32 31.05
N LEU A 667 -25.59 37.02 29.96
CA LEU A 667 -24.82 36.89 28.69
C LEU A 667 -23.30 36.95 28.94
N LYS A 668 -22.56 36.00 28.35
CA LYS A 668 -21.09 35.81 28.50
C LYS A 668 -20.65 35.37 29.93
N SER A 669 -21.48 34.70 30.70
CA SER A 669 -21.03 34.06 31.95
C SER A 669 -20.40 32.68 31.63
N THR A 670 -19.36 32.34 32.38
CA THR A 670 -18.74 30.99 32.30
C THR A 670 -19.52 30.00 33.15
N VAL A 671 -19.94 28.90 32.54
CA VAL A 671 -20.61 27.79 33.25
C VAL A 671 -19.53 26.70 33.50
N ILE A 672 -19.41 26.24 34.74
CA ILE A 672 -18.51 25.13 35.10
C ILE A 672 -19.36 23.88 35.20
N LEU A 673 -18.92 22.82 34.51
CA LEU A 673 -19.53 21.49 34.56
C LEU A 673 -18.51 20.52 35.18
N GLU A 674 -18.97 19.80 36.23
CA GLU A 674 -18.21 18.71 36.82
C GLU A 674 -18.64 17.39 36.19
N LEU A 675 -17.67 16.58 35.77
CA LEU A 675 -17.84 15.36 35.01
C LEU A 675 -17.34 14.16 35.81
N LEU A 676 -18.00 13.00 35.62
CA LEU A 676 -17.58 11.75 36.22
C LEU A 676 -17.87 10.58 35.28
#